data_a2f1b4ebd4607a5babf0f2858ecb1af4
#
_entry.id   a2f1b4ebd4607a5babf0f2858ecb1af4
#
_cell.length_a   1.000
_cell.length_b   1.000
_cell.length_c   1.000
_cell.angle_alpha   90.00
_cell.angle_beta   90.00
_cell.angle_gamma   90.00
#
_symmetry.space_group_name_H-M   'P 1'
#
loop_
_entity.id
_entity.type
_entity.pdbx_description
1 polymer ?
#
loop_
_entity_poly.entity_id
_entity_poly.type
_entity_poly.pdbx_seq_one_letter_code
_entity_poly.pdbx_strand_id
1 'polypeptide(L)'
;MNLFKRILPDIVVIILFAVISFVYFFPAVTEGRILSQHDSVAGIGAGEEAKEYLERTGERTRWTNSIFGGMPTYQMAPSYDSTDTLKGVEKLYHLYLPNYVWYVFVMLLGFYILLRAFDFSVWLASLGAVLWAFSSYFFIIIAAGHIWKFVTLAYIPPTIAGMVLAYRGKYLSGGLLTAVFVALQIVSNHVQMSYYFLFVMLFMAVAFGVDAWQKKEMPQFLKATGVLLMAGILGVCINLSNLYHTYEYSKETMRGKSELVKPDSHNQTKSGLERDYITQWSYGIGETFSLLVPNVKGGASVPLAANEKAMEKANPMYNSIYSQIGQYWGEQPGTSGPVYVGAFVMFLFILGLFIVKGPMKWALLSATVLSVLLSWGKNFMGFTDFFLDYIPMYDKFRAVSSILVIAEFTIPLLAVLALKEVMARPQLVKERARSFYISLGLTGGIALLFALAPGFFFPSYVSSMEMQALQGIPADQLAPLLANLEEIRRSVFTSDAWRSFFIIMIGTAVLWLYGMGKLKAKVTILALAVLCLADMWSVNKRYLYDEQFVEKVQQDNSFKPTETDKAILADKTLDFRVLNLAGNTFNENTTSYWHKSIGGYHAAKLRRYQEMIEEHISTEMNGVFKAVSEAGGDMQKVAPSGFPVLNMLNTRYFIFPLQDGKTVPIQNPYTLGNAWFVNEVQYVDNANEEIDALHRIDPAKTAVVDKKFSAEVKSAAETDTLGTIKLTAYEPNDLKYEVNSKTGGTVVFSEIYYPGWQAYIDGVEAPHGRADYILRAMNVPAGKHVVEFKFDPKSLHVTETVAFVALGVLTCVLVLFLFLQVRRARRKID
;
A
#
# COMPACT_ATOMS: atom_id res chain seq x y z
N MET A 1 7.86 27.04 39.34
CA MET A 1 6.83 25.97 39.11
C MET A 1 7.57 24.72 38.70
N ASN A 2 7.46 23.61 39.45
CA ASN A 2 8.20 22.37 39.16
C ASN A 2 7.96 21.90 37.72
N LEU A 3 9.02 21.45 37.02
CA LEU A 3 8.99 20.89 35.66
C LEU A 3 7.87 19.86 35.54
N PHE A 4 7.67 19.01 36.52
CA PHE A 4 6.62 18.01 36.60
C PHE A 4 5.20 18.61 36.41
N LYS A 5 4.88 19.72 37.15
CA LYS A 5 3.56 20.37 37.00
C LYS A 5 3.30 20.93 35.56
N ARG A 6 4.38 21.24 34.83
CA ARG A 6 4.28 21.76 33.48
C ARG A 6 4.03 20.63 32.47
N ILE A 7 4.63 19.46 32.70
CA ILE A 7 4.53 18.31 31.78
C ILE A 7 3.33 17.41 32.09
N LEU A 8 2.84 17.44 33.34
CA LEU A 8 1.73 16.59 33.79
C LEU A 8 0.49 16.60 32.86
N PRO A 9 0.02 17.75 32.33
CA PRO A 9 -1.12 17.73 31.43
C PRO A 9 -0.85 16.99 30.12
N ASP A 10 0.37 17.08 29.55
CA ASP A 10 0.76 16.33 28.36
C ASP A 10 0.78 14.82 28.65
N ILE A 11 1.32 14.41 29.82
CA ILE A 11 1.32 13.00 30.25
C ILE A 11 -0.11 12.45 30.38
N VAL A 12 -1.02 13.21 30.97
CA VAL A 12 -2.44 12.83 31.12
C VAL A 12 -3.08 12.61 29.75
N VAL A 13 -2.80 13.48 28.79
CA VAL A 13 -3.32 13.33 27.41
C VAL A 13 -2.74 12.10 26.71
N ILE A 14 -1.45 11.81 26.86
CA ILE A 14 -0.81 10.62 26.29
C ILE A 14 -1.44 9.34 26.87
N ILE A 15 -1.67 9.30 28.18
CA ILE A 15 -2.38 8.17 28.83
C ILE A 15 -3.81 8.06 28.29
N LEU A 16 -4.52 9.19 28.14
CA LEU A 16 -5.88 9.20 27.58
C LEU A 16 -5.90 8.66 26.14
N PHE A 17 -4.90 8.99 25.33
CA PHE A 17 -4.78 8.44 23.97
C PHE A 17 -4.58 6.92 23.98
N ALA A 18 -3.74 6.40 24.86
CA ALA A 18 -3.55 4.97 25.04
C ALA A 18 -4.87 4.27 25.47
N VAL A 19 -5.61 4.90 26.41
CA VAL A 19 -6.91 4.37 26.88
C VAL A 19 -7.95 4.39 25.75
N ILE A 20 -8.10 5.47 25.00
CA ILE A 20 -9.04 5.57 23.88
C ILE A 20 -8.73 4.48 22.84
N SER A 21 -7.44 4.33 22.50
CA SER A 21 -6.99 3.31 21.54
C SER A 21 -7.25 1.88 22.04
N PHE A 22 -7.00 1.63 23.32
CA PHE A 22 -7.28 0.34 23.94
C PHE A 22 -8.78 0.02 23.95
N VAL A 23 -9.62 0.98 24.33
CA VAL A 23 -11.10 0.80 24.36
C VAL A 23 -11.66 0.52 22.97
N TYR A 24 -11.09 1.11 21.92
CA TYR A 24 -11.53 0.84 20.56
C TYR A 24 -11.35 -0.63 20.16
N PHE A 25 -10.25 -1.26 20.59
CA PHE A 25 -9.89 -2.63 20.28
C PHE A 25 -10.05 -3.61 21.46
N PHE A 26 -10.82 -3.21 22.49
CA PHE A 26 -10.86 -3.92 23.77
C PHE A 26 -11.12 -5.42 23.65
N PRO A 27 -12.16 -5.93 22.94
CA PRO A 27 -12.38 -7.37 22.86
C PRO A 27 -11.24 -8.09 22.16
N ALA A 28 -10.80 -7.57 21.01
CA ALA A 28 -9.75 -8.20 20.20
C ALA A 28 -8.42 -8.32 20.96
N VAL A 29 -8.03 -7.27 21.70
CA VAL A 29 -6.75 -7.25 22.41
C VAL A 29 -6.76 -8.14 23.65
N THR A 30 -7.85 -8.15 24.43
CA THR A 30 -7.95 -8.96 25.65
C THR A 30 -8.11 -10.45 25.35
N GLU A 31 -8.72 -10.80 24.21
CA GLU A 31 -8.91 -12.18 23.78
C GLU A 31 -7.77 -12.67 22.86
N GLY A 32 -6.78 -11.83 22.57
CA GLY A 32 -5.65 -12.19 21.69
C GLY A 32 -6.05 -12.45 20.24
N ARG A 33 -7.19 -11.88 19.80
CA ARG A 33 -7.69 -12.03 18.42
C ARG A 33 -6.88 -11.17 17.45
N ILE A 34 -6.86 -11.56 16.20
CA ILE A 34 -6.14 -10.91 15.10
C ILE A 34 -7.08 -10.63 13.92
N LEU A 35 -6.76 -9.61 13.14
CA LEU A 35 -7.38 -9.41 11.83
C LEU A 35 -6.81 -10.42 10.83
N SER A 36 -7.66 -11.27 10.29
CA SER A 36 -7.30 -12.17 9.18
C SER A 36 -7.62 -11.47 7.86
N GLN A 37 -6.59 -10.90 7.25
CA GLN A 37 -6.71 -10.11 6.04
C GLN A 37 -5.99 -10.81 4.90
N HIS A 38 -6.53 -10.68 3.67
CA HIS A 38 -5.95 -11.28 2.48
C HIS A 38 -4.45 -10.93 2.31
N ASP A 39 -4.11 -9.63 2.41
CA ASP A 39 -2.72 -9.17 2.26
C ASP A 39 -1.79 -9.70 3.36
N SER A 40 -2.30 -9.86 4.58
CA SER A 40 -1.52 -10.41 5.70
C SER A 40 -1.23 -11.90 5.50
N VAL A 41 -2.24 -12.67 5.10
CA VAL A 41 -2.09 -14.10 4.77
C VAL A 41 -1.16 -14.27 3.57
N ALA A 42 -1.35 -13.48 2.52
CA ALA A 42 -0.50 -13.50 1.35
C ALA A 42 0.96 -13.15 1.68
N GLY A 43 1.18 -12.17 2.56
CA GLY A 43 2.52 -11.80 3.03
C GLY A 43 3.23 -12.92 3.79
N ILE A 44 2.51 -13.67 4.63
CA ILE A 44 3.06 -14.83 5.34
C ILE A 44 3.48 -15.91 4.34
N GLY A 45 2.57 -16.29 3.42
CA GLY A 45 2.85 -17.33 2.43
C GLY A 45 4.04 -17.02 1.54
N ALA A 46 4.12 -15.80 1.01
CA ALA A 46 5.24 -15.39 0.16
C ALA A 46 6.57 -15.25 0.91
N GLY A 47 6.52 -14.93 2.20
CA GLY A 47 7.70 -14.66 3.03
C GLY A 47 8.34 -15.86 3.68
N GLU A 48 7.72 -17.06 3.64
CA GLU A 48 8.17 -18.22 4.44
C GLU A 48 9.55 -18.70 4.03
N GLU A 49 9.85 -18.83 2.73
CA GLU A 49 11.18 -19.25 2.25
C GLU A 49 12.31 -18.31 2.76
N ALA A 50 12.07 -16.99 2.70
CA ALA A 50 13.05 -16.02 3.18
C ALA A 50 13.20 -16.05 4.70
N LYS A 51 12.13 -16.34 5.43
CA LYS A 51 12.12 -16.49 6.88
C LYS A 51 12.87 -17.76 7.30
N GLU A 52 12.58 -18.92 6.69
CA GLU A 52 13.29 -20.18 6.94
C GLU A 52 14.79 -20.04 6.65
N TYR A 53 15.15 -19.35 5.54
CA TYR A 53 16.54 -19.08 5.22
C TYR A 53 17.23 -18.27 6.33
N LEU A 54 16.58 -17.18 6.80
CA LEU A 54 17.11 -16.37 7.88
C LEU A 54 17.24 -17.14 9.22
N GLU A 55 16.23 -17.95 9.57
CA GLU A 55 16.25 -18.74 10.80
C GLU A 55 17.36 -19.80 10.79
N ARG A 56 17.65 -20.38 9.63
CA ARG A 56 18.66 -21.43 9.46
C ARG A 56 20.08 -20.86 9.35
N THR A 57 20.27 -19.76 8.63
CA THR A 57 21.62 -19.23 8.30
C THR A 57 22.01 -18.02 9.16
N GLY A 58 21.06 -17.31 9.72
CA GLY A 58 21.26 -16.00 10.34
C GLY A 58 21.42 -14.86 9.33
N GLU A 59 21.36 -15.13 8.02
CA GLU A 59 21.52 -14.18 6.94
C GLU A 59 20.19 -13.91 6.22
N ARG A 60 20.06 -12.73 5.60
CA ARG A 60 18.88 -12.37 4.83
C ARG A 60 19.11 -12.64 3.34
N THR A 61 18.23 -13.43 2.75
CA THR A 61 18.20 -13.53 1.28
C THR A 61 17.57 -12.28 0.67
N ARG A 62 18.07 -11.87 -0.49
CA ARG A 62 17.49 -10.79 -1.32
C ARG A 62 16.72 -11.33 -2.53
N TRP A 63 16.58 -12.66 -2.60
CA TRP A 63 15.83 -13.36 -3.62
C TRP A 63 14.92 -14.41 -2.98
N THR A 64 13.77 -14.68 -3.58
CA THR A 64 12.89 -15.78 -3.24
C THR A 64 12.40 -16.48 -4.50
N ASN A 65 12.21 -17.78 -4.44
CA ASN A 65 11.60 -18.59 -5.49
C ASN A 65 10.18 -19.04 -5.12
N SER A 66 9.65 -18.58 -3.99
CA SER A 66 8.34 -18.99 -3.47
C SER A 66 7.18 -18.58 -4.36
N ILE A 67 7.26 -17.46 -5.09
CA ILE A 67 6.21 -16.95 -5.97
C ILE A 67 6.76 -16.56 -7.33
N PHE A 68 5.92 -16.67 -8.37
CA PHE A 68 6.22 -16.26 -9.76
C PHE A 68 7.51 -16.87 -10.32
N GLY A 69 7.87 -18.04 -9.86
CA GLY A 69 9.11 -18.71 -10.28
C GLY A 69 10.40 -18.04 -9.82
N GLY A 70 10.32 -16.92 -9.13
CA GLY A 70 11.46 -16.19 -8.54
C GLY A 70 11.40 -14.69 -8.72
N MET A 71 11.69 -13.94 -7.63
CA MET A 71 11.77 -12.48 -7.65
C MET A 71 12.60 -11.93 -6.47
N PRO A 72 13.11 -10.68 -6.58
CA PRO A 72 13.77 -10.01 -5.45
C PRO A 72 12.84 -9.78 -4.26
N THR A 73 13.37 -9.86 -3.04
CA THR A 73 12.62 -9.63 -1.79
C THR A 73 12.53 -8.14 -1.41
N TYR A 74 12.98 -7.21 -2.25
CA TYR A 74 13.06 -5.78 -1.94
C TYR A 74 11.75 -5.11 -1.57
N GLN A 75 10.61 -5.71 -1.94
CA GLN A 75 9.27 -5.23 -1.60
C GLN A 75 8.45 -6.27 -0.81
N MET A 76 9.11 -7.34 -0.32
CA MET A 76 8.50 -8.38 0.53
C MET A 76 8.97 -8.18 1.97
N ALA A 77 8.30 -7.27 2.72
CA ALA A 77 8.69 -6.90 4.08
C ALA A 77 10.21 -6.58 4.21
N PRO A 78 10.73 -5.62 3.44
CA PRO A 78 12.16 -5.37 3.36
C PRO A 78 12.72 -5.00 4.74
N SER A 79 13.85 -5.61 5.10
CA SER A 79 14.56 -5.38 6.34
C SER A 79 16.06 -5.28 6.03
N TYR A 80 16.72 -4.28 6.59
CA TYR A 80 18.13 -3.99 6.42
C TYR A 80 18.76 -3.81 7.79
N ASP A 81 20.03 -4.17 7.96
CA ASP A 81 20.70 -4.10 9.27
C ASP A 81 20.74 -2.67 9.80
N SER A 82 20.94 -1.70 8.91
CA SER A 82 20.89 -0.27 9.25
C SER A 82 19.51 0.14 9.77
N THR A 83 18.43 -0.23 9.09
CA THR A 83 17.07 0.18 9.47
C THR A 83 16.53 -0.61 10.66
N ASP A 84 17.04 -1.80 10.93
CA ASP A 84 16.66 -2.57 12.12
C ASP A 84 17.03 -1.86 13.43
N THR A 85 18.04 -0.99 13.41
CA THR A 85 18.37 -0.14 14.56
C THR A 85 17.24 0.82 14.92
N LEU A 86 16.40 1.21 13.96
CA LEU A 86 15.24 2.09 14.18
C LEU A 86 14.09 1.39 14.91
N LYS A 87 14.02 0.04 14.88
CA LYS A 87 12.96 -0.73 15.55
C LYS A 87 12.86 -0.42 17.05
N GLY A 88 13.99 -0.11 17.71
CA GLY A 88 14.03 0.32 19.12
C GLY A 88 13.37 1.70 19.31
N VAL A 89 13.65 2.64 18.42
CA VAL A 89 13.05 3.99 18.43
C VAL A 89 11.54 3.90 18.15
N GLU A 90 11.15 3.09 17.20
CA GLU A 90 9.77 2.83 16.84
C GLU A 90 8.99 2.25 18.05
N LYS A 91 9.48 1.16 18.66
CA LYS A 91 8.85 0.56 19.85
C LYS A 91 8.73 1.54 21.01
N LEU A 92 9.73 2.39 21.21
CA LEU A 92 9.67 3.45 22.23
C LEU A 92 8.58 4.49 21.90
N TYR A 93 8.46 4.90 20.64
CA TYR A 93 7.42 5.83 20.21
C TYR A 93 6.02 5.23 20.32
N HIS A 94 5.89 3.93 20.11
CA HIS A 94 4.65 3.16 20.31
C HIS A 94 4.36 2.85 21.79
N LEU A 95 5.21 3.24 22.73
CA LEU A 95 5.14 2.92 24.17
C LEU A 95 4.98 1.42 24.46
N TYR A 96 5.50 0.55 23.59
CA TYR A 96 5.35 -0.92 23.68
C TYR A 96 3.89 -1.38 23.81
N LEU A 97 2.93 -0.58 23.35
CA LEU A 97 1.51 -0.94 23.36
C LEU A 97 1.24 -2.16 22.46
N PRO A 98 0.22 -2.98 22.77
CA PRO A 98 -0.17 -4.13 21.96
C PRO A 98 -0.51 -3.76 20.51
N ASN A 99 -0.42 -4.74 19.60
CA ASN A 99 -0.87 -4.59 18.21
C ASN A 99 -2.31 -4.04 18.16
N TYR A 100 -2.60 -3.28 17.12
CA TYR A 100 -3.81 -2.50 16.88
C TYR A 100 -3.94 -1.29 17.83
N VAL A 101 -3.71 -1.44 19.16
CA VAL A 101 -3.77 -0.31 20.10
C VAL A 101 -2.76 0.75 19.73
N TRP A 102 -1.49 0.38 19.48
CA TRP A 102 -0.48 1.36 19.12
C TRP A 102 -0.79 2.07 17.79
N TYR A 103 -1.56 1.46 16.86
CA TYR A 103 -1.94 2.09 15.61
C TYR A 103 -2.66 3.43 15.84
N VAL A 104 -3.81 3.40 16.48
CA VAL A 104 -4.60 4.60 16.75
C VAL A 104 -3.84 5.54 17.70
N PHE A 105 -3.10 4.98 18.67
CA PHE A 105 -2.28 5.75 19.58
C PHE A 105 -1.24 6.64 18.87
N VAL A 106 -0.47 6.11 17.89
CA VAL A 106 0.54 6.91 17.17
C VAL A 106 -0.08 7.94 16.24
N MET A 107 -1.27 7.68 15.71
CA MET A 107 -2.03 8.67 14.94
C MET A 107 -2.42 9.85 15.82
N LEU A 108 -2.95 9.58 17.01
CA LEU A 108 -3.29 10.59 18.00
C LEU A 108 -2.05 11.37 18.45
N LEU A 109 -1.00 10.66 18.84
CA LEU A 109 0.24 11.24 19.33
C LEU A 109 0.94 12.08 18.28
N GLY A 110 1.02 11.59 17.03
CA GLY A 110 1.67 12.30 15.94
C GLY A 110 1.04 13.66 15.65
N PHE A 111 -0.28 13.70 15.54
CA PHE A 111 -0.99 14.96 15.26
C PHE A 111 -1.01 15.88 16.50
N TYR A 112 -1.05 15.32 17.70
CA TYR A 112 -0.86 16.07 18.94
C TYR A 112 0.49 16.78 18.96
N ILE A 113 1.59 16.11 18.63
CA ILE A 113 2.94 16.70 18.53
C ILE A 113 2.94 17.85 17.50
N LEU A 114 2.28 17.67 16.35
CA LEU A 114 2.15 18.73 15.34
C LEU A 114 1.43 19.95 15.90
N LEU A 115 0.30 19.79 16.56
CA LEU A 115 -0.46 20.90 17.11
C LEU A 115 0.29 21.59 18.26
N ARG A 116 1.04 20.81 19.05
CA ARG A 116 1.95 21.40 20.08
C ARG A 116 3.09 22.22 19.44
N ALA A 117 3.57 21.82 18.25
CA ALA A 117 4.53 22.62 17.50
C ALA A 117 3.94 23.94 16.98
N PHE A 118 2.63 23.99 16.71
CA PHE A 118 1.86 25.21 16.41
C PHE A 118 1.44 26.03 17.66
N ASP A 119 1.93 25.70 18.86
CA ASP A 119 1.57 26.34 20.16
C ASP A 119 0.07 26.26 20.49
N PHE A 120 -0.57 25.14 20.22
CA PHE A 120 -1.90 24.87 20.75
C PHE A 120 -1.82 24.54 22.25
N SER A 121 -2.86 24.89 22.98
CA SER A 121 -3.05 24.40 24.37
C SER A 121 -3.21 22.88 24.36
N VAL A 122 -2.81 22.22 25.47
CA VAL A 122 -2.89 20.76 25.61
C VAL A 122 -4.27 20.21 25.22
N TRP A 123 -5.34 20.80 25.78
CA TRP A 123 -6.70 20.31 25.54
C TRP A 123 -7.20 20.53 24.11
N LEU A 124 -6.84 21.66 23.49
CA LEU A 124 -7.21 21.91 22.11
C LEU A 124 -6.39 21.06 21.13
N ALA A 125 -5.14 20.80 21.46
CA ALA A 125 -4.30 19.88 20.69
C ALA A 125 -4.82 18.43 20.79
N SER A 126 -5.34 18.00 21.96
CA SER A 126 -5.92 16.66 22.09
C SER A 126 -7.23 16.51 21.31
N LEU A 127 -8.10 17.53 21.31
CA LEU A 127 -9.27 17.55 20.43
C LEU A 127 -8.85 17.43 18.96
N GLY A 128 -7.89 18.23 18.50
CA GLY A 128 -7.42 18.19 17.13
C GLY A 128 -6.79 16.83 16.76
N ALA A 129 -6.10 16.19 17.69
CA ALA A 129 -5.58 14.83 17.47
C ALA A 129 -6.71 13.82 17.20
N VAL A 130 -7.83 13.93 17.92
CA VAL A 130 -9.03 13.10 17.67
C VAL A 130 -9.60 13.36 16.28
N LEU A 131 -9.72 14.64 15.85
CA LEU A 131 -10.26 15.00 14.53
C LEU A 131 -9.46 14.39 13.37
N TRP A 132 -8.17 14.24 13.54
CA TRP A 132 -7.31 13.56 12.55
C TRP A 132 -7.38 12.04 12.68
N ALA A 133 -7.04 11.51 13.84
CA ALA A 133 -6.81 10.09 14.05
C ALA A 133 -8.06 9.22 13.84
N PHE A 134 -9.26 9.80 14.01
CA PHE A 134 -10.55 9.12 13.82
C PHE A 134 -11.18 9.37 12.43
N SER A 135 -10.49 10.03 11.49
CA SER A 135 -10.90 10.01 10.09
C SER A 135 -11.04 8.57 9.59
N SER A 136 -12.12 8.30 8.85
CA SER A 136 -12.52 6.90 8.57
C SER A 136 -11.51 6.13 7.73
N TYR A 137 -10.77 6.82 6.88
CA TYR A 137 -9.78 6.20 6.00
C TYR A 137 -8.74 5.37 6.75
N PHE A 138 -8.33 5.82 7.94
CA PHE A 138 -7.34 5.10 8.73
C PHE A 138 -7.85 3.75 9.21
N PHE A 139 -9.11 3.67 9.60
CA PHE A 139 -9.75 2.43 10.02
C PHE A 139 -10.04 1.51 8.83
N ILE A 140 -10.43 2.09 7.69
CA ILE A 140 -10.65 1.38 6.44
C ILE A 140 -9.36 0.70 5.95
N ILE A 141 -8.22 1.39 5.97
CA ILE A 141 -6.95 0.81 5.53
C ILE A 141 -6.38 -0.20 6.53
N ILE A 142 -6.70 -0.09 7.83
CA ILE A 142 -6.43 -1.16 8.81
C ILE A 142 -7.27 -2.39 8.47
N ALA A 143 -8.58 -2.22 8.24
CA ALA A 143 -9.47 -3.32 7.87
C ALA A 143 -9.04 -4.01 6.57
N ALA A 144 -8.55 -3.24 5.60
CA ALA A 144 -8.04 -3.75 4.32
C ALA A 144 -6.65 -4.41 4.38
N GLY A 145 -5.93 -4.33 5.52
CA GLY A 145 -4.58 -4.91 5.65
C GLY A 145 -3.44 -3.99 5.21
N HIS A 146 -3.72 -2.75 4.83
CA HIS A 146 -2.72 -1.81 4.33
C HIS A 146 -1.90 -1.15 5.48
N ILE A 147 -1.30 -1.97 6.33
CA ILE A 147 -0.65 -1.50 7.57
C ILE A 147 0.56 -0.61 7.27
N TRP A 148 1.38 -0.93 6.26
CA TRP A 148 2.52 -0.11 5.85
C TRP A 148 2.10 1.32 5.44
N LYS A 149 0.99 1.44 4.71
CA LYS A 149 0.37 2.72 4.35
C LYS A 149 -0.04 3.49 5.60
N PHE A 150 -0.72 2.82 6.53
CA PHE A 150 -1.18 3.38 7.78
C PHE A 150 -0.01 3.92 8.63
N VAL A 151 1.04 3.12 8.82
CA VAL A 151 2.22 3.48 9.64
C VAL A 151 2.96 4.68 9.03
N THR A 152 3.13 4.69 7.71
CA THR A 152 3.71 5.84 7.00
C THR A 152 2.93 7.12 7.29
N LEU A 153 1.58 7.07 7.20
CA LEU A 153 0.72 8.22 7.49
C LEU A 153 0.81 8.68 8.95
N ALA A 154 1.00 7.77 9.89
CA ALA A 154 1.14 8.10 11.31
C ALA A 154 2.42 8.90 11.63
N TYR A 155 3.49 8.70 10.84
CA TYR A 155 4.76 9.42 11.04
C TYR A 155 4.85 10.77 10.30
N ILE A 156 3.90 11.08 9.42
CA ILE A 156 3.87 12.35 8.69
C ILE A 156 3.60 13.57 9.59
N PRO A 157 2.61 13.58 10.48
CA PRO A 157 2.37 14.73 11.35
C PRO A 157 3.59 15.13 12.20
N PRO A 158 4.33 14.20 12.84
CA PRO A 158 5.57 14.56 13.55
C PRO A 158 6.67 15.09 12.61
N THR A 159 6.77 14.59 11.38
CA THR A 159 7.68 15.13 10.35
C THR A 159 7.36 16.61 10.08
N ILE A 160 6.08 16.92 9.85
CA ILE A 160 5.61 18.30 9.63
C ILE A 160 5.77 19.14 10.90
N ALA A 161 5.63 18.56 12.09
CA ALA A 161 5.91 19.25 13.36
C ALA A 161 7.37 19.71 13.43
N GLY A 162 8.32 18.89 12.99
CA GLY A 162 9.72 19.27 12.87
C GLY A 162 9.92 20.48 11.94
N MET A 163 9.23 20.46 10.79
CA MET A 163 9.23 21.58 9.83
C MET A 163 8.67 22.86 10.48
N VAL A 164 7.55 22.79 11.17
CA VAL A 164 6.94 23.93 11.89
C VAL A 164 7.89 24.49 12.94
N LEU A 165 8.54 23.62 13.73
CA LEU A 165 9.51 24.05 14.75
C LEU A 165 10.71 24.75 14.13
N ALA A 166 11.24 24.27 13.02
CA ALA A 166 12.38 24.89 12.33
C ALA A 166 12.04 26.28 11.82
N TYR A 167 10.89 26.47 11.12
CA TYR A 167 10.45 27.78 10.65
C TYR A 167 10.10 28.75 11.80
N ARG A 168 9.83 28.23 12.98
CA ARG A 168 9.67 29.03 14.21
C ARG A 168 10.98 29.27 14.96
N GLY A 169 12.14 29.05 14.32
CA GLY A 169 13.48 29.34 14.86
C GLY A 169 14.04 28.27 15.80
N LYS A 170 13.32 27.16 16.02
CA LYS A 170 13.82 26.04 16.85
C LYS A 170 14.56 25.03 15.96
N TYR A 171 15.63 25.49 15.29
CA TYR A 171 16.30 24.76 14.23
C TYR A 171 16.76 23.36 14.60
N LEU A 172 17.45 23.20 15.77
CA LEU A 172 18.00 21.90 16.17
C LEU A 172 16.90 20.89 16.51
N SER A 173 15.90 21.31 17.30
CA SER A 173 14.75 20.44 17.63
C SER A 173 13.90 20.11 16.39
N GLY A 174 13.69 21.10 15.52
CA GLY A 174 12.95 20.91 14.27
C GLY A 174 13.69 19.96 13.33
N GLY A 175 14.99 20.17 13.12
CA GLY A 175 15.81 19.31 12.27
C GLY A 175 15.90 17.88 12.78
N LEU A 176 16.12 17.66 14.09
CA LEU A 176 16.15 16.33 14.69
C LEU A 176 14.81 15.60 14.54
N LEU A 177 13.72 16.28 14.87
CA LEU A 177 12.38 15.68 14.75
C LEU A 177 12.09 15.30 13.29
N THR A 178 12.42 16.19 12.35
CA THR A 178 12.28 15.90 10.91
C THR A 178 13.13 14.69 10.48
N ALA A 179 14.42 14.64 10.87
CA ALA A 179 15.31 13.56 10.46
C ALA A 179 14.85 12.19 10.99
N VAL A 180 14.47 12.11 12.27
CA VAL A 180 13.97 10.87 12.89
C VAL A 180 12.69 10.41 12.22
N PHE A 181 11.70 11.31 12.05
CA PHE A 181 10.40 10.89 11.51
C PHE A 181 10.40 10.71 9.98
N VAL A 182 11.29 11.37 9.24
CA VAL A 182 11.56 11.02 7.83
C VAL A 182 12.15 9.61 7.76
N ALA A 183 13.10 9.27 8.63
CA ALA A 183 13.67 7.92 8.64
C ALA A 183 12.61 6.86 8.97
N LEU A 184 11.79 7.06 9.99
CA LEU A 184 10.69 6.15 10.37
C LEU A 184 9.60 6.06 9.28
N GLN A 185 9.28 7.18 8.65
CA GLN A 185 8.29 7.25 7.56
C GLN A 185 8.74 6.43 6.35
N ILE A 186 10.02 6.50 5.96
CA ILE A 186 10.55 5.76 4.82
C ILE A 186 10.68 4.27 5.15
N VAL A 187 11.14 3.90 6.35
CA VAL A 187 11.26 2.49 6.75
C VAL A 187 9.92 1.77 6.76
N SER A 188 8.81 2.51 6.94
CA SER A 188 7.45 1.98 6.79
C SER A 188 7.10 1.53 5.37
N ASN A 189 7.98 1.72 4.42
CA ASN A 189 7.96 1.18 3.06
C ASN A 189 6.73 1.51 2.21
N HIS A 190 6.08 2.66 2.40
CA HIS A 190 4.99 3.13 1.55
C HIS A 190 5.30 4.49 0.92
N VAL A 191 6.18 4.48 -0.08
CA VAL A 191 6.75 5.69 -0.73
C VAL A 191 5.67 6.61 -1.30
N GLN A 192 4.55 6.07 -1.82
CA GLN A 192 3.45 6.85 -2.39
C GLN A 192 2.86 7.85 -1.38
N MET A 193 2.65 7.45 -0.12
CA MET A 193 2.12 8.35 0.90
C MET A 193 3.13 9.45 1.25
N SER A 194 4.39 9.09 1.39
CA SER A 194 5.47 10.07 1.59
C SER A 194 5.54 11.08 0.44
N TYR A 195 5.42 10.60 -0.80
CA TYR A 195 5.42 11.43 -2.00
C TYR A 195 4.23 12.42 -2.02
N TYR A 196 3.02 11.95 -1.71
CA TYR A 196 1.84 12.83 -1.67
C TYR A 196 1.98 13.95 -0.62
N PHE A 197 2.57 13.65 0.52
CA PHE A 197 2.77 14.66 1.56
C PHE A 197 3.91 15.64 1.26
N LEU A 198 4.77 15.39 0.27
CA LEU A 198 5.69 16.42 -0.23
C LEU A 198 4.92 17.62 -0.80
N PHE A 199 3.77 17.41 -1.46
CA PHE A 199 2.92 18.53 -1.91
C PHE A 199 2.41 19.36 -0.73
N VAL A 200 1.96 18.71 0.34
CA VAL A 200 1.52 19.42 1.56
C VAL A 200 2.66 20.24 2.14
N MET A 201 3.83 19.62 2.31
CA MET A 201 5.03 20.29 2.86
C MET A 201 5.47 21.45 1.96
N LEU A 202 5.38 21.32 0.64
CA LEU A 202 5.70 22.38 -0.30
C LEU A 202 4.73 23.57 -0.16
N PHE A 203 3.41 23.33 -0.16
CA PHE A 203 2.42 24.39 0.05
C PHE A 203 2.61 25.09 1.40
N MET A 204 2.86 24.34 2.46
CA MET A 204 3.14 24.90 3.79
C MET A 204 4.45 25.69 3.82
N ALA A 205 5.51 25.20 3.14
CA ALA A 205 6.78 25.94 3.03
C ALA A 205 6.60 27.27 2.29
N VAL A 206 5.82 27.27 1.21
CA VAL A 206 5.45 28.51 0.50
C VAL A 206 4.72 29.47 1.44
N ALA A 207 3.77 28.98 2.24
CA ALA A 207 3.05 29.80 3.21
C ALA A 207 4.00 30.41 4.26
N PHE A 208 4.94 29.61 4.80
CA PHE A 208 5.96 30.14 5.72
C PHE A 208 6.91 31.14 5.03
N GLY A 209 7.25 30.93 3.76
CA GLY A 209 8.06 31.84 2.97
C GLY A 209 7.36 33.19 2.73
N VAL A 210 6.06 33.16 2.38
CA VAL A 210 5.25 34.38 2.22
C VAL A 210 5.14 35.14 3.56
N ASP A 211 4.90 34.44 4.66
CA ASP A 211 4.85 35.05 5.99
C ASP A 211 6.20 35.68 6.40
N ALA A 212 7.31 34.96 6.15
CA ALA A 212 8.67 35.45 6.40
C ALA A 212 9.01 36.67 5.51
N TRP A 213 8.56 36.69 4.25
CA TRP A 213 8.74 37.81 3.36
C TRP A 213 7.98 39.07 3.85
N GLN A 214 6.73 38.88 4.24
CA GLN A 214 5.91 39.96 4.80
C GLN A 214 6.49 40.56 6.09
N LYS A 215 7.12 39.69 6.92
CA LYS A 215 7.76 40.07 8.20
C LYS A 215 9.21 40.53 8.04
N LYS A 216 9.79 40.46 6.85
CA LYS A 216 11.22 40.73 6.56
C LYS A 216 12.19 39.77 7.28
N GLU A 217 11.78 38.52 7.44
CA GLU A 217 12.51 37.45 8.15
C GLU A 217 13.06 36.37 7.19
N MET A 218 13.28 36.71 5.91
CA MET A 218 13.77 35.77 4.89
C MET A 218 15.08 35.04 5.26
N PRO A 219 16.09 35.67 5.92
CA PRO A 219 17.29 34.93 6.32
C PRO A 219 17.00 33.79 7.29
N GLN A 220 16.04 33.97 8.21
CA GLN A 220 15.61 32.93 9.15
C GLN A 220 14.88 31.79 8.44
N PHE A 221 14.02 32.13 7.47
CA PHE A 221 13.33 31.17 6.63
C PHE A 221 14.31 30.31 5.82
N LEU A 222 15.29 30.94 5.14
CA LEU A 222 16.31 30.23 4.36
C LEU A 222 17.18 29.32 5.25
N LYS A 223 17.55 29.79 6.46
CA LYS A 223 18.27 28.97 7.43
C LYS A 223 17.45 27.74 7.87
N ALA A 224 16.18 27.92 8.17
CA ALA A 224 15.27 26.83 8.53
C ALA A 224 15.15 25.83 7.37
N THR A 225 14.95 26.31 6.15
CA THR A 225 14.87 25.48 4.94
C THR A 225 16.15 24.66 4.75
N GLY A 226 17.32 25.28 4.90
CA GLY A 226 18.61 24.58 4.83
C GLY A 226 18.73 23.46 5.88
N VAL A 227 18.33 23.73 7.13
CA VAL A 227 18.30 22.71 8.19
C VAL A 227 17.34 21.56 7.86
N LEU A 228 16.16 21.87 7.33
CA LEU A 228 15.15 20.87 6.97
C LEU A 228 15.61 20.01 5.79
N LEU A 229 16.25 20.61 4.78
CA LEU A 229 16.83 19.86 3.67
C LEU A 229 17.92 18.89 4.15
N MET A 230 18.84 19.35 5.02
CA MET A 230 19.85 18.48 5.62
C MET A 230 19.23 17.35 6.44
N ALA A 231 18.22 17.66 7.24
CA ALA A 231 17.49 16.67 8.03
C ALA A 231 16.76 15.64 7.16
N GLY A 232 16.12 16.10 6.07
CA GLY A 232 15.49 15.23 5.08
C GLY A 232 16.49 14.32 4.39
N ILE A 233 17.62 14.87 3.92
CA ILE A 233 18.70 14.09 3.31
C ILE A 233 19.24 13.04 4.30
N LEU A 234 19.42 13.40 5.56
CA LEU A 234 19.89 12.47 6.58
C LEU A 234 18.89 11.31 6.77
N GLY A 235 17.58 11.59 6.87
CA GLY A 235 16.54 10.56 6.96
C GLY A 235 16.47 9.66 5.71
N VAL A 236 16.69 10.22 4.52
CA VAL A 236 16.80 9.48 3.25
C VAL A 236 18.04 8.60 3.24
N CYS A 237 19.21 9.13 3.64
CA CYS A 237 20.46 8.36 3.67
C CYS A 237 20.38 7.17 4.64
N ILE A 238 19.70 7.29 5.77
CA ILE A 238 19.47 6.17 6.71
C ILE A 238 18.69 5.02 6.04
N ASN A 239 17.85 5.33 5.06
CA ASN A 239 17.05 4.36 4.32
C ASN A 239 17.57 4.13 2.89
N LEU A 240 18.84 4.45 2.61
CA LEU A 240 19.37 4.43 1.24
C LEU A 240 19.28 3.05 0.61
N SER A 241 19.55 1.99 1.38
CA SER A 241 19.42 0.60 0.91
C SER A 241 18.01 0.29 0.43
N ASN A 242 17.00 0.62 1.23
CA ASN A 242 15.61 0.41 0.85
C ASN A 242 15.20 1.22 -0.39
N LEU A 243 15.50 2.51 -0.40
CA LEU A 243 15.10 3.40 -1.49
C LEU A 243 15.82 3.07 -2.80
N TYR A 244 17.15 2.82 -2.76
CA TYR A 244 17.93 2.50 -3.94
C TYR A 244 17.47 1.19 -4.58
N HIS A 245 17.37 0.11 -3.78
CA HIS A 245 16.97 -1.18 -4.33
C HIS A 245 15.50 -1.21 -4.74
N THR A 246 14.62 -0.50 -4.05
CA THR A 246 13.23 -0.30 -4.50
C THR A 246 13.17 0.43 -5.84
N TYR A 247 13.98 1.49 -6.02
CA TYR A 247 14.04 2.24 -7.28
C TYR A 247 14.58 1.38 -8.43
N GLU A 248 15.72 0.71 -8.24
CA GLU A 248 16.28 -0.18 -9.27
C GLU A 248 15.31 -1.32 -9.61
N TYR A 249 14.74 -1.96 -8.60
CA TYR A 249 13.76 -3.02 -8.77
C TYR A 249 12.50 -2.53 -9.50
N SER A 250 12.06 -1.30 -9.24
CA SER A 250 10.86 -0.75 -9.88
C SER A 250 10.96 -0.69 -11.41
N LYS A 251 12.17 -0.62 -11.96
CA LYS A 251 12.39 -0.61 -13.42
C LYS A 251 12.02 -1.94 -14.08
N GLU A 252 12.20 -3.05 -13.35
CA GLU A 252 11.93 -4.41 -13.83
C GLU A 252 10.52 -4.91 -13.46
N THR A 253 9.79 -4.18 -12.62
CA THR A 253 8.45 -4.55 -12.17
C THR A 253 7.35 -3.96 -13.05
N MET A 254 6.10 -4.25 -12.71
CA MET A 254 4.92 -3.59 -13.31
C MET A 254 4.99 -2.06 -13.32
N ARG A 255 5.84 -1.44 -12.47
CA ARG A 255 6.08 0.01 -12.43
C ARG A 255 7.16 0.50 -13.40
N GLY A 256 7.86 -0.41 -14.06
CA GLY A 256 8.81 -0.12 -15.14
C GLY A 256 8.11 -0.01 -16.50
N LYS A 257 8.86 0.43 -17.51
CA LYS A 257 8.36 0.45 -18.89
C LYS A 257 8.32 -0.98 -19.45
N SER A 258 7.24 -1.35 -20.15
CA SER A 258 7.22 -2.58 -20.91
C SER A 258 8.20 -2.51 -22.09
N GLU A 259 8.88 -3.60 -22.39
CA GLU A 259 9.66 -3.75 -23.62
C GLU A 259 8.76 -4.17 -24.79
N LEU A 260 7.53 -4.68 -24.50
CA LEU A 260 6.55 -4.98 -25.55
C LEU A 260 5.96 -3.69 -26.10
N VAL A 261 5.98 -3.60 -27.43
CA VAL A 261 5.30 -2.53 -28.16
C VAL A 261 3.85 -2.97 -28.41
N LYS A 262 2.91 -2.41 -27.66
CA LYS A 262 1.47 -2.64 -27.84
C LYS A 262 0.88 -1.63 -28.84
N PRO A 263 -0.16 -2.00 -29.63
CA PRO A 263 -0.81 -1.11 -30.61
C PRO A 263 -1.42 0.15 -29.99
N ASP A 264 -1.92 0.06 -28.76
CA ASP A 264 -2.52 1.20 -28.05
C ASP A 264 -1.47 1.98 -27.25
N SER A 265 -0.84 2.94 -27.94
CA SER A 265 0.15 3.83 -27.32
C SER A 265 -0.46 4.87 -26.36
N HIS A 266 -1.78 5.14 -26.45
CA HIS A 266 -2.43 6.16 -25.63
C HIS A 266 -2.56 5.75 -24.15
N ASN A 267 -2.68 4.47 -23.87
CA ASN A 267 -2.75 3.95 -22.51
C ASN A 267 -1.39 3.94 -21.80
N GLN A 268 -0.29 3.98 -22.55
CA GLN A 268 1.05 3.95 -21.95
C GLN A 268 1.47 5.31 -21.42
N THR A 269 2.03 5.35 -20.20
CA THR A 269 2.76 6.53 -19.69
C THR A 269 4.20 6.53 -20.20
N LYS A 270 4.93 7.64 -19.99
CA LYS A 270 6.31 7.78 -20.46
C LYS A 270 7.27 6.76 -19.83
N SER A 271 7.07 6.38 -18.58
CA SER A 271 8.04 5.57 -17.84
C SER A 271 7.45 4.66 -16.77
N GLY A 272 6.14 4.68 -16.57
CA GLY A 272 5.46 4.05 -15.43
C GLY A 272 4.40 3.03 -15.81
N LEU A 273 3.37 3.01 -14.98
CA LEU A 273 2.19 2.17 -15.13
C LEU A 273 1.31 2.65 -16.28
N GLU A 274 0.44 1.79 -16.80
CA GLU A 274 -0.59 2.16 -17.77
C GLU A 274 -1.64 3.08 -17.14
N ARG A 275 -2.16 4.05 -17.92
CA ARG A 275 -3.12 5.07 -17.46
C ARG A 275 -4.38 4.45 -16.86
N ASP A 276 -4.96 3.45 -17.51
CA ASP A 276 -6.14 2.75 -17.03
C ASP A 276 -5.89 2.05 -15.69
N TYR A 277 -4.71 1.44 -15.54
CA TYR A 277 -4.32 0.79 -14.30
C TYR A 277 -4.08 1.79 -13.16
N ILE A 278 -3.48 2.95 -13.45
CA ILE A 278 -3.30 4.05 -12.48
C ILE A 278 -4.65 4.57 -12.01
N THR A 279 -5.57 4.80 -12.94
CA THR A 279 -6.85 5.48 -12.72
C THR A 279 -8.02 4.54 -12.43
N GLN A 280 -7.78 3.24 -12.36
CA GLN A 280 -8.81 2.24 -12.09
C GLN A 280 -9.59 2.54 -10.80
N TRP A 281 -8.89 2.93 -9.74
CA TRP A 281 -9.48 3.42 -8.48
C TRP A 281 -9.56 4.95 -8.50
N SER A 282 -10.46 5.49 -9.31
CA SER A 282 -10.79 6.92 -9.36
C SER A 282 -12.03 7.20 -8.54
N TYR A 283 -11.98 8.28 -7.77
CA TYR A 283 -13.13 8.73 -6.97
C TYR A 283 -14.17 9.39 -7.86
N GLY A 284 -15.44 9.11 -7.66
CA GLY A 284 -16.52 9.81 -8.35
C GLY A 284 -16.62 11.27 -7.88
N ILE A 285 -16.97 12.19 -8.79
CA ILE A 285 -17.12 13.61 -8.42
C ILE A 285 -18.14 13.76 -7.30
N GLY A 286 -19.30 13.14 -7.43
CA GLY A 286 -20.33 13.13 -6.38
C GLY A 286 -19.93 12.37 -5.12
N GLU A 287 -19.04 11.40 -5.25
CA GLU A 287 -18.50 10.62 -4.14
C GLU A 287 -17.65 11.47 -3.17
N THR A 288 -17.11 12.60 -3.63
CA THR A 288 -16.36 13.55 -2.80
C THR A 288 -17.17 14.06 -1.61
N PHE A 289 -18.51 14.09 -1.70
CA PHE A 289 -19.37 14.46 -0.58
C PHE A 289 -19.36 13.43 0.56
N SER A 290 -18.71 12.28 0.42
CA SER A 290 -18.47 11.36 1.53
C SER A 290 -17.63 11.98 2.65
N LEU A 291 -16.80 13.00 2.33
CA LEU A 291 -16.09 13.80 3.34
C LEU A 291 -17.05 14.44 4.36
N LEU A 292 -18.30 14.71 3.95
CA LEU A 292 -19.34 15.34 4.76
C LEU A 292 -20.45 14.35 5.19
N VAL A 293 -20.85 13.44 4.30
CA VAL A 293 -21.92 12.46 4.50
C VAL A 293 -21.40 11.06 4.12
N PRO A 294 -21.10 10.17 5.08
CA PRO A 294 -20.37 8.93 4.83
C PRO A 294 -20.93 8.08 3.68
N ASN A 295 -22.23 7.78 3.73
CA ASN A 295 -22.87 6.86 2.78
C ASN A 295 -23.44 7.54 1.53
N VAL A 296 -22.85 8.65 1.05
CA VAL A 296 -23.32 9.35 -0.17
C VAL A 296 -23.30 8.44 -1.42
N LYS A 297 -22.37 7.51 -1.48
CA LYS A 297 -22.25 6.43 -2.49
C LYS A 297 -22.13 5.04 -1.84
N GLY A 298 -22.70 4.90 -0.64
CA GLY A 298 -22.72 3.66 0.13
C GLY A 298 -21.48 3.42 0.99
N GLY A 299 -21.44 2.24 1.54
CA GLY A 299 -20.39 1.81 2.47
C GLY A 299 -19.25 1.04 1.81
N ALA A 300 -18.87 -0.08 2.40
CA ALA A 300 -17.86 -1.00 1.86
C ALA A 300 -18.44 -1.88 0.74
N SER A 301 -17.58 -2.46 -0.09
CA SER A 301 -17.96 -3.45 -1.12
C SER A 301 -18.22 -4.84 -0.49
N VAL A 302 -19.04 -4.87 0.55
CA VAL A 302 -19.53 -6.09 1.17
C VAL A 302 -21.00 -6.29 0.80
N PRO A 303 -21.57 -7.52 0.89
CA PRO A 303 -22.94 -7.77 0.51
C PRO A 303 -23.94 -6.81 1.17
N LEU A 304 -24.90 -6.33 0.40
CA LEU A 304 -25.97 -5.45 0.91
C LEU A 304 -26.77 -6.13 2.01
N ALA A 305 -26.96 -7.44 1.91
CA ALA A 305 -27.64 -8.26 2.91
C ALA A 305 -26.99 -8.23 4.30
N ALA A 306 -25.71 -7.86 4.41
CA ALA A 306 -25.03 -7.69 5.70
C ALA A 306 -25.43 -6.40 6.44
N ASN A 307 -26.19 -5.50 5.82
CA ASN A 307 -26.67 -4.26 6.45
C ASN A 307 -28.12 -4.42 6.90
N GLU A 308 -28.34 -4.80 8.15
CA GLU A 308 -29.67 -5.05 8.70
C GLU A 308 -30.65 -3.89 8.49
N LYS A 309 -30.18 -2.64 8.73
CA LYS A 309 -31.05 -1.44 8.54
C LYS A 309 -31.42 -1.21 7.07
N ALA A 310 -30.52 -1.50 6.16
CA ALA A 310 -30.80 -1.43 4.74
C ALA A 310 -31.86 -2.49 4.35
N MET A 311 -31.73 -3.68 4.91
CA MET A 311 -32.64 -4.81 4.63
C MET A 311 -34.08 -4.64 5.19
N GLU A 312 -34.32 -3.69 6.10
CA GLU A 312 -35.67 -3.32 6.52
C GLU A 312 -36.58 -2.85 5.35
N LYS A 313 -35.95 -2.33 4.28
CA LYS A 313 -36.63 -1.87 3.05
C LYS A 313 -36.54 -2.89 1.90
N ALA A 314 -35.90 -4.02 2.11
CA ALA A 314 -35.66 -5.01 1.08
C ALA A 314 -36.92 -5.86 0.82
N ASN A 315 -37.18 -6.08 -0.46
CA ASN A 315 -38.17 -7.08 -0.85
C ASN A 315 -37.55 -8.49 -0.73
N PRO A 316 -38.12 -9.38 0.11
CA PRO A 316 -37.57 -10.71 0.35
C PRO A 316 -37.39 -11.56 -0.90
N MET A 317 -38.12 -11.28 -1.97
CA MET A 317 -37.98 -11.98 -3.26
C MET A 317 -36.59 -11.85 -3.88
N TYR A 318 -35.83 -10.78 -3.54
CA TYR A 318 -34.51 -10.49 -4.09
C TYR A 318 -33.37 -10.78 -3.12
N ASN A 319 -33.60 -11.46 -2.00
CA ASN A 319 -32.58 -11.70 -0.96
C ASN A 319 -31.31 -12.39 -1.51
N SER A 320 -31.45 -13.32 -2.45
CA SER A 320 -30.33 -13.99 -3.11
C SER A 320 -29.45 -13.01 -3.92
N ILE A 321 -30.08 -11.99 -4.51
CA ILE A 321 -29.39 -10.94 -5.29
C ILE A 321 -28.71 -9.97 -4.32
N TYR A 322 -29.36 -9.57 -3.24
CA TYR A 322 -28.78 -8.67 -2.21
C TYR A 322 -27.60 -9.30 -1.46
N SER A 323 -27.48 -10.63 -1.47
CA SER A 323 -26.30 -11.34 -0.97
C SER A 323 -25.09 -11.25 -1.89
N GLN A 324 -25.28 -10.82 -3.16
CA GLN A 324 -24.24 -10.69 -4.18
C GLN A 324 -23.93 -9.23 -4.52
N ILE A 325 -24.91 -8.33 -4.41
CA ILE A 325 -24.73 -6.88 -4.66
C ILE A 325 -24.09 -6.23 -3.44
N GLY A 326 -23.11 -5.34 -3.68
CA GLY A 326 -22.41 -4.60 -2.63
C GLY A 326 -23.20 -3.42 -2.04
N GLN A 327 -22.82 -3.02 -0.83
CA GLN A 327 -23.33 -1.79 -0.21
C GLN A 327 -22.83 -0.52 -0.89
N TYR A 328 -21.72 -0.62 -1.62
CA TYR A 328 -21.09 0.47 -2.37
C TYR A 328 -21.63 0.55 -3.80
N TRP A 329 -21.98 1.76 -4.26
CA TRP A 329 -22.44 2.04 -5.63
C TRP A 329 -21.75 3.25 -6.26
N GLY A 330 -20.48 3.50 -5.89
CA GLY A 330 -19.63 4.55 -6.46
C GLY A 330 -18.90 4.10 -7.73
N GLU A 331 -17.87 4.88 -8.11
CA GLU A 331 -17.14 4.73 -9.37
C GLU A 331 -15.90 3.81 -9.28
N GLN A 332 -15.49 3.44 -8.06
CA GLN A 332 -14.36 2.56 -7.86
C GLN A 332 -14.75 1.09 -8.05
N PRO A 333 -13.83 0.21 -8.48
CA PRO A 333 -14.12 -1.22 -8.58
C PRO A 333 -14.51 -1.87 -7.26
N GLY A 334 -14.02 -1.31 -6.15
CA GLY A 334 -14.33 -1.74 -4.81
C GLY A 334 -13.68 -0.83 -3.77
N THR A 335 -14.25 -0.84 -2.56
CA THR A 335 -13.74 -0.07 -1.42
C THR A 335 -14.04 -0.78 -0.11
N SER A 336 -13.17 -0.57 0.90
CA SER A 336 -13.44 -1.02 2.27
C SER A 336 -14.26 -0.01 3.08
N GLY A 337 -14.68 1.09 2.46
CA GLY A 337 -15.53 2.12 3.06
C GLY A 337 -15.29 3.53 2.51
N PRO A 338 -16.15 4.50 2.85
CA PRO A 338 -16.03 5.88 2.38
C PRO A 338 -14.97 6.66 3.16
N VAL A 339 -14.35 7.64 2.50
CA VAL A 339 -13.47 8.64 3.13
C VAL A 339 -14.33 9.69 3.82
N TYR A 340 -14.31 9.73 5.15
CA TYR A 340 -15.11 10.64 5.97
C TYR A 340 -14.25 11.34 7.02
N VAL A 341 -14.26 12.67 7.02
CA VAL A 341 -13.43 13.49 7.94
C VAL A 341 -14.18 14.02 9.15
N GLY A 342 -15.49 13.76 9.24
CA GLY A 342 -16.36 14.27 10.30
C GLY A 342 -17.22 15.46 9.83
N ALA A 343 -18.54 15.37 10.06
CA ALA A 343 -19.48 16.38 9.58
C ALA A 343 -19.20 17.77 10.18
N PHE A 344 -18.98 17.83 11.50
CA PHE A 344 -18.67 19.08 12.18
C PHE A 344 -17.25 19.58 11.86
N VAL A 345 -16.31 18.70 11.54
CA VAL A 345 -14.96 19.07 11.08
C VAL A 345 -15.02 19.80 9.76
N MET A 346 -15.88 19.37 8.83
CA MET A 346 -16.12 20.10 7.57
C MET A 346 -16.69 21.49 7.80
N PHE A 347 -17.63 21.67 8.75
CA PHE A 347 -18.11 22.99 9.13
C PHE A 347 -16.97 23.89 9.63
N LEU A 348 -16.12 23.37 10.51
CA LEU A 348 -14.97 24.10 11.03
C LEU A 348 -13.93 24.44 9.96
N PHE A 349 -13.71 23.55 8.99
CA PHE A 349 -12.84 23.79 7.85
C PHE A 349 -13.34 24.97 7.02
N ILE A 350 -14.60 24.97 6.63
CA ILE A 350 -15.21 26.09 5.87
C ILE A 350 -15.16 27.38 6.68
N LEU A 351 -15.50 27.33 7.97
CA LEU A 351 -15.38 28.48 8.87
C LEU A 351 -13.92 28.99 8.92
N GLY A 352 -12.94 28.09 8.93
CA GLY A 352 -11.51 28.40 8.96
C GLY A 352 -11.06 29.24 7.76
N LEU A 353 -11.62 29.03 6.58
CA LEU A 353 -11.33 29.84 5.39
C LEU A 353 -11.70 31.32 5.59
N PHE A 354 -12.73 31.59 6.37
CA PHE A 354 -13.17 32.95 6.65
C PHE A 354 -12.44 33.63 7.82
N ILE A 355 -12.16 32.88 8.90
CA ILE A 355 -11.70 33.47 10.15
C ILE A 355 -10.21 33.34 10.43
N VAL A 356 -9.54 32.28 9.91
CA VAL A 356 -8.10 32.09 10.08
C VAL A 356 -7.33 33.11 9.25
N LYS A 357 -6.33 33.74 9.84
CA LYS A 357 -5.51 34.77 9.20
C LYS A 357 -4.20 34.18 8.67
N GLY A 358 -3.60 34.88 7.73
CA GLY A 358 -2.28 34.53 7.17
C GLY A 358 -2.32 33.55 6.00
N PRO A 359 -1.16 33.24 5.39
CA PRO A 359 -1.07 32.44 4.17
C PRO A 359 -1.33 30.97 4.38
N MET A 360 -1.19 30.43 5.61
CA MET A 360 -1.33 29.00 5.90
C MET A 360 -2.69 28.44 5.48
N LYS A 361 -3.79 29.19 5.68
CA LYS A 361 -5.12 28.71 5.23
C LYS A 361 -5.21 28.46 3.73
N TRP A 362 -4.53 29.28 2.95
CA TRP A 362 -4.51 29.14 1.49
C TRP A 362 -3.66 27.96 1.04
N ALA A 363 -2.55 27.72 1.73
CA ALA A 363 -1.74 26.50 1.52
C ALA A 363 -2.55 25.23 1.79
N LEU A 364 -3.28 25.18 2.92
CA LEU A 364 -4.12 24.04 3.28
C LEU A 364 -5.29 23.87 2.30
N LEU A 365 -5.94 24.97 1.90
CA LEU A 365 -7.00 24.91 0.90
C LEU A 365 -6.48 24.43 -0.47
N SER A 366 -5.34 24.98 -0.94
CA SER A 366 -4.75 24.57 -2.22
C SER A 366 -4.38 23.07 -2.22
N ALA A 367 -3.81 22.58 -1.13
CA ALA A 367 -3.51 21.16 -0.98
C ALA A 367 -4.78 20.29 -0.96
N THR A 368 -5.84 20.75 -0.27
CA THR A 368 -7.14 20.07 -0.25
C THR A 368 -7.75 20.00 -1.67
N VAL A 369 -7.81 21.13 -2.36
CA VAL A 369 -8.36 21.20 -3.72
C VAL A 369 -7.55 20.33 -4.68
N LEU A 370 -6.22 20.39 -4.62
CA LEU A 370 -5.35 19.56 -5.43
C LEU A 370 -5.64 18.06 -5.21
N SER A 371 -5.76 17.64 -3.96
CA SER A 371 -6.01 16.24 -3.64
C SER A 371 -7.37 15.76 -4.14
N VAL A 372 -8.40 16.59 -4.01
CA VAL A 372 -9.74 16.29 -4.53
C VAL A 372 -9.72 16.14 -6.06
N LEU A 373 -9.14 17.09 -6.76
CA LEU A 373 -9.08 17.07 -8.23
C LEU A 373 -8.30 15.86 -8.75
N LEU A 374 -7.18 15.51 -8.12
CA LEU A 374 -6.38 14.35 -8.49
C LEU A 374 -7.05 13.02 -8.13
N SER A 375 -7.86 12.98 -7.05
CA SER A 375 -8.59 11.78 -6.66
C SER A 375 -9.64 11.36 -7.70
N TRP A 376 -10.15 12.31 -8.50
CA TRP A 376 -11.12 12.03 -9.57
C TRP A 376 -10.53 11.24 -10.74
N GLY A 377 -9.21 11.24 -10.93
CA GLY A 377 -8.50 10.41 -11.88
C GLY A 377 -9.14 10.40 -13.27
N LYS A 378 -9.72 9.23 -13.69
CA LYS A 378 -10.41 9.08 -14.98
C LYS A 378 -11.61 10.02 -15.15
N ASN A 379 -12.24 10.44 -14.06
CA ASN A 379 -13.39 11.36 -14.09
C ASN A 379 -12.96 12.82 -14.33
N PHE A 380 -11.65 13.12 -14.32
CA PHE A 380 -11.07 14.39 -14.70
C PHE A 380 -9.72 14.20 -15.41
N MET A 381 -9.74 13.40 -16.48
CA MET A 381 -8.55 12.88 -17.14
C MET A 381 -7.58 13.97 -17.61
N GLY A 382 -8.06 15.06 -18.19
CA GLY A 382 -7.18 16.15 -18.67
C GLY A 382 -6.28 16.76 -17.58
N PHE A 383 -6.77 16.83 -16.33
CA PHE A 383 -5.95 17.26 -15.20
C PHE A 383 -5.01 16.15 -14.73
N THR A 384 -5.49 14.92 -14.73
CA THR A 384 -4.69 13.74 -14.36
C THR A 384 -3.55 13.52 -15.33
N ASP A 385 -3.77 13.63 -16.64
CA ASP A 385 -2.73 13.52 -17.68
C ASP A 385 -1.62 14.53 -17.50
N PHE A 386 -1.95 15.78 -17.13
CA PHE A 386 -0.91 16.76 -16.83
C PHE A 386 0.06 16.27 -15.73
N PHE A 387 -0.46 15.62 -14.69
CA PHE A 387 0.38 15.05 -13.63
C PHE A 387 1.15 13.81 -14.10
N LEU A 388 0.51 12.93 -14.85
CA LEU A 388 1.16 11.72 -15.39
C LEU A 388 2.30 12.06 -16.36
N ASP A 389 2.16 13.14 -17.15
CA ASP A 389 3.12 13.50 -18.18
C ASP A 389 4.24 14.42 -17.71
N TYR A 390 3.98 15.30 -16.72
CA TYR A 390 4.90 16.37 -16.35
C TYR A 390 5.40 16.31 -14.90
N ILE A 391 4.69 15.64 -13.98
CA ILE A 391 5.11 15.59 -12.59
C ILE A 391 5.96 14.33 -12.36
N PRO A 392 7.24 14.48 -11.98
CA PRO A 392 8.16 13.35 -11.82
C PRO A 392 7.60 12.29 -10.87
N MET A 393 7.74 11.01 -11.24
CA MET A 393 7.34 9.84 -10.43
C MET A 393 5.83 9.65 -10.23
N TYR A 394 4.96 10.55 -10.68
CA TYR A 394 3.51 10.42 -10.47
C TYR A 394 2.95 9.19 -11.19
N ASP A 395 3.49 8.84 -12.34
CA ASP A 395 3.16 7.68 -13.16
C ASP A 395 3.59 6.31 -12.55
N LYS A 396 4.29 6.33 -11.41
CA LYS A 396 4.72 5.11 -10.69
C LYS A 396 3.70 4.61 -9.67
N PHE A 397 2.66 5.40 -9.38
CA PHE A 397 1.69 5.13 -8.33
C PHE A 397 0.30 4.86 -8.90
N ARG A 398 -0.38 3.88 -8.34
CA ARG A 398 -1.76 3.53 -8.71
C ARG A 398 -2.77 3.96 -7.64
N ALA A 399 -4.06 3.77 -7.94
CA ALA A 399 -5.17 4.08 -7.04
C ALA A 399 -5.15 5.56 -6.62
N VAL A 400 -5.37 6.43 -7.60
CA VAL A 400 -5.33 7.90 -7.46
C VAL A 400 -6.25 8.42 -6.34
N SER A 401 -7.36 7.72 -6.04
CA SER A 401 -8.24 8.04 -4.91
C SER A 401 -7.50 8.13 -3.57
N SER A 402 -6.39 7.41 -3.40
CA SER A 402 -5.58 7.43 -2.17
C SER A 402 -5.00 8.81 -1.84
N ILE A 403 -4.93 9.75 -2.81
CA ILE A 403 -4.41 11.10 -2.56
C ILE A 403 -5.33 11.95 -1.66
N LEU A 404 -6.59 11.52 -1.45
CA LEU A 404 -7.51 12.15 -0.50
C LEU A 404 -6.98 12.18 0.94
N VAL A 405 -5.97 11.38 1.29
CA VAL A 405 -5.27 11.49 2.59
C VAL A 405 -4.73 12.90 2.85
N ILE A 406 -4.43 13.66 1.80
CA ILE A 406 -4.07 15.08 1.91
C ILE A 406 -5.25 15.90 2.45
N ALA A 407 -6.45 15.72 1.88
CA ALA A 407 -7.65 16.38 2.37
C ALA A 407 -7.97 15.99 3.81
N GLU A 408 -7.80 14.72 4.16
CA GLU A 408 -7.97 14.22 5.53
C GLU A 408 -7.01 14.85 6.52
N PHE A 409 -5.83 15.27 6.10
CA PHE A 409 -4.87 16.00 6.94
C PHE A 409 -5.17 17.50 6.99
N THR A 410 -5.41 18.12 5.84
CA THR A 410 -5.52 19.58 5.73
C THR A 410 -6.85 20.11 6.28
N ILE A 411 -7.93 19.34 6.12
CA ILE A 411 -9.25 19.70 6.63
C ILE A 411 -9.26 19.75 8.16
N PRO A 412 -8.85 18.71 8.92
CA PRO A 412 -8.77 18.79 10.38
C PRO A 412 -7.78 19.86 10.86
N LEU A 413 -6.64 20.04 10.18
CA LEU A 413 -5.65 21.04 10.59
C LEU A 413 -6.23 22.45 10.49
N LEU A 414 -6.90 22.80 9.40
CA LEU A 414 -7.55 24.13 9.28
C LEU A 414 -8.75 24.27 10.22
N ALA A 415 -9.49 23.18 10.45
CA ALA A 415 -10.60 23.14 11.41
C ALA A 415 -10.12 23.47 12.84
N VAL A 416 -9.00 22.88 13.26
CA VAL A 416 -8.43 23.16 14.59
C VAL A 416 -7.83 24.56 14.67
N LEU A 417 -7.24 25.08 13.58
CA LEU A 417 -6.83 26.48 13.48
C LEU A 417 -8.02 27.44 13.65
N ALA A 418 -9.16 27.13 13.05
CA ALA A 418 -10.40 27.89 13.27
C ALA A 418 -10.86 27.85 14.74
N LEU A 419 -10.83 26.69 15.36
CA LEU A 419 -11.15 26.54 16.77
C LEU A 419 -10.19 27.36 17.66
N LYS A 420 -8.90 27.39 17.33
CA LYS A 420 -7.91 28.22 18.07
C LYS A 420 -8.30 29.69 18.05
N GLU A 421 -8.71 30.22 16.88
CA GLU A 421 -9.16 31.62 16.77
C GLU A 421 -10.43 31.87 17.57
N VAL A 422 -11.41 30.96 17.51
CA VAL A 422 -12.67 31.09 18.29
C VAL A 422 -12.42 30.98 19.79
N MET A 423 -11.57 30.03 20.23
CA MET A 423 -11.24 29.85 21.65
C MET A 423 -10.46 31.07 22.23
N ALA A 424 -9.60 31.68 21.41
CA ALA A 424 -8.86 32.87 21.82
C ALA A 424 -9.75 34.13 21.89
N ARG A 425 -10.77 34.21 21.05
CA ARG A 425 -11.69 35.38 20.92
C ARG A 425 -13.12 34.90 20.75
N PRO A 426 -13.87 34.60 21.82
CA PRO A 426 -15.25 34.12 21.76
C PRO A 426 -16.19 35.05 20.99
N GLN A 427 -15.97 36.37 21.10
CA GLN A 427 -16.76 37.40 20.41
C GLN A 427 -16.73 37.25 18.88
N LEU A 428 -15.69 36.58 18.35
CA LEU A 428 -15.52 36.33 16.92
C LEU A 428 -16.75 35.62 16.31
N VAL A 429 -17.45 34.81 17.09
CA VAL A 429 -18.70 34.12 16.67
C VAL A 429 -19.78 35.14 16.30
N LYS A 430 -19.92 36.21 17.05
CA LYS A 430 -20.89 37.31 16.79
C LYS A 430 -20.35 38.28 15.74
N GLU A 431 -19.09 38.70 15.86
CA GLU A 431 -18.44 39.63 14.92
C GLU A 431 -18.42 39.10 13.49
N ARG A 432 -18.30 37.77 13.34
CA ARG A 432 -18.26 37.05 12.05
C ARG A 432 -19.50 36.18 11.83
N ALA A 433 -20.66 36.59 12.38
CA ALA A 433 -21.91 35.81 12.27
C ALA A 433 -22.26 35.44 10.82
N ARG A 434 -22.04 36.37 9.86
CA ARG A 434 -22.22 36.06 8.43
C ARG A 434 -21.37 34.86 7.97
N SER A 435 -20.09 34.80 8.35
CA SER A 435 -19.21 33.66 8.03
C SER A 435 -19.71 32.38 8.67
N PHE A 436 -20.22 32.43 9.89
CA PHE A 436 -20.87 31.30 10.57
C PHE A 436 -22.08 30.78 9.80
N TYR A 437 -22.99 31.66 9.38
CA TYR A 437 -24.18 31.25 8.62
C TYR A 437 -23.84 30.73 7.23
N ILE A 438 -22.85 31.32 6.54
CA ILE A 438 -22.35 30.80 5.25
C ILE A 438 -21.77 29.39 5.43
N SER A 439 -20.94 29.19 6.45
CA SER A 439 -20.34 27.86 6.74
C SER A 439 -21.43 26.84 7.10
N LEU A 440 -22.44 27.26 7.86
CA LEU A 440 -23.59 26.39 8.19
C LEU A 440 -24.40 26.03 6.95
N GLY A 441 -24.65 26.99 6.05
CA GLY A 441 -25.34 26.78 4.78
C GLY A 441 -24.56 25.82 3.85
N LEU A 442 -23.23 26.00 3.74
CA LEU A 442 -22.37 25.17 2.88
C LEU A 442 -22.08 23.77 3.43
N THR A 443 -22.48 23.46 4.66
CA THR A 443 -22.28 22.13 5.27
C THR A 443 -23.59 21.56 5.79
N GLY A 444 -24.15 22.11 6.86
CA GLY A 444 -25.45 21.69 7.40
C GLY A 444 -26.59 21.87 6.40
N GLY A 445 -26.59 22.99 5.63
CA GLY A 445 -27.58 23.22 4.58
C GLY A 445 -27.49 22.18 3.45
N ILE A 446 -26.29 21.85 3.00
CA ILE A 446 -26.07 20.79 1.99
C ILE A 446 -26.52 19.42 2.54
N ALA A 447 -26.14 19.08 3.78
CA ALA A 447 -26.58 17.83 4.40
C ALA A 447 -28.12 17.75 4.51
N LEU A 448 -28.79 18.84 4.87
CA LEU A 448 -30.26 18.96 4.91
C LEU A 448 -30.88 18.78 3.52
N LEU A 449 -30.32 19.40 2.48
CA LEU A 449 -30.76 19.25 1.10
C LEU A 449 -30.65 17.81 0.62
N PHE A 450 -29.53 17.12 0.96
CA PHE A 450 -29.32 15.71 0.66
C PHE A 450 -30.33 14.80 1.39
N ALA A 451 -30.72 15.15 2.61
CA ALA A 451 -31.72 14.44 3.37
C ALA A 451 -33.15 14.61 2.83
N LEU A 452 -33.49 15.81 2.35
CA LEU A 452 -34.84 16.16 1.90
C LEU A 452 -35.10 15.87 0.41
N ALA A 453 -34.06 16.06 -0.44
CA ALA A 453 -34.18 15.94 -1.88
C ALA A 453 -33.01 15.14 -2.49
N PRO A 454 -32.72 13.90 -2.03
CA PRO A 454 -31.53 13.14 -2.44
C PRO A 454 -31.49 12.86 -3.94
N GLY A 455 -32.64 12.53 -4.57
CA GLY A 455 -32.72 12.21 -6.00
C GLY A 455 -32.46 13.39 -6.93
N PHE A 456 -32.54 14.64 -6.44
CA PHE A 456 -32.18 15.81 -7.23
C PHE A 456 -30.66 15.91 -7.43
N PHE A 457 -29.88 15.55 -6.43
CA PHE A 457 -28.42 15.61 -6.45
C PHE A 457 -27.77 14.31 -6.93
N PHE A 458 -28.39 13.19 -6.64
CA PHE A 458 -27.93 11.85 -6.97
C PHE A 458 -29.05 11.06 -7.64
N PRO A 459 -29.16 11.18 -8.97
CA PRO A 459 -30.27 10.55 -9.71
C PRO A 459 -30.08 9.02 -9.88
N SER A 460 -28.86 8.49 -9.67
CA SER A 460 -28.57 7.07 -9.79
C SER A 460 -28.02 6.49 -8.50
N TYR A 461 -28.58 5.34 -8.11
CA TYR A 461 -28.18 4.51 -6.99
C TYR A 461 -27.62 3.16 -7.41
N VAL A 462 -27.26 3.01 -8.66
CA VAL A 462 -26.65 1.79 -9.22
C VAL A 462 -25.42 2.24 -10.04
N SER A 463 -24.30 1.56 -9.87
CA SER A 463 -23.08 1.84 -10.63
C SER A 463 -23.18 1.25 -12.05
N SER A 464 -22.35 1.78 -12.97
CA SER A 464 -22.25 1.24 -14.35
C SER A 464 -21.79 -0.22 -14.36
N MET A 465 -20.91 -0.61 -13.44
CA MET A 465 -20.44 -1.99 -13.30
C MET A 465 -21.56 -2.93 -12.83
N GLU A 466 -22.36 -2.49 -11.87
CA GLU A 466 -23.53 -3.28 -11.41
C GLU A 466 -24.57 -3.43 -12.52
N MET A 467 -24.84 -2.37 -13.27
CA MET A 467 -25.76 -2.44 -14.41
C MET A 467 -25.29 -3.46 -15.46
N GLN A 468 -23.99 -3.58 -15.71
CA GLN A 468 -23.43 -4.61 -16.59
C GLN A 468 -23.66 -6.02 -16.02
N ALA A 469 -23.41 -6.20 -14.71
CA ALA A 469 -23.62 -7.49 -14.03
C ALA A 469 -25.09 -7.92 -14.02
N LEU A 470 -26.02 -6.97 -14.00
CA LEU A 470 -27.47 -7.23 -14.00
C LEU A 470 -28.08 -7.43 -15.39
N GLN A 471 -27.34 -7.29 -16.49
CA GLN A 471 -27.84 -7.42 -17.85
C GLN A 471 -28.44 -8.80 -18.20
N GLY A 472 -28.10 -9.84 -17.42
CA GLY A 472 -28.68 -11.18 -17.59
C GLY A 472 -30.07 -11.37 -17.00
N ILE A 473 -30.60 -10.38 -16.24
CA ILE A 473 -31.90 -10.46 -15.61
C ILE A 473 -33.00 -10.02 -16.61
N PRO A 474 -34.08 -10.76 -16.76
CA PRO A 474 -35.22 -10.37 -17.62
C PRO A 474 -35.76 -8.98 -17.27
N ALA A 475 -36.11 -8.18 -18.28
CA ALA A 475 -36.50 -6.77 -18.12
C ALA A 475 -37.71 -6.55 -17.19
N ASP A 476 -38.63 -7.50 -17.16
CA ASP A 476 -39.82 -7.50 -16.28
C ASP A 476 -39.46 -7.69 -14.79
N GLN A 477 -38.36 -8.36 -14.50
CA GLN A 477 -37.85 -8.56 -13.14
C GLN A 477 -36.82 -7.47 -12.78
N LEU A 478 -36.08 -6.95 -13.76
CA LEU A 478 -35.01 -5.95 -13.53
C LEU A 478 -35.57 -4.62 -13.02
N ALA A 479 -36.64 -4.09 -13.61
CA ALA A 479 -37.18 -2.79 -13.24
C ALA A 479 -37.70 -2.76 -11.79
N PRO A 480 -38.49 -3.74 -11.27
CA PRO A 480 -38.86 -3.78 -9.86
C PRO A 480 -37.67 -3.97 -8.90
N LEU A 481 -36.67 -4.77 -9.28
CA LEU A 481 -35.43 -4.94 -8.53
C LEU A 481 -34.68 -3.61 -8.38
N LEU A 482 -34.46 -2.89 -9.48
CA LEU A 482 -33.77 -1.59 -9.48
C LEU A 482 -34.54 -0.56 -8.64
N ALA A 483 -35.86 -0.52 -8.71
CA ALA A 483 -36.66 0.38 -7.90
C ALA A 483 -36.53 0.09 -6.39
N ASN A 484 -36.52 -1.18 -5.99
CA ASN A 484 -36.34 -1.54 -4.59
C ASN A 484 -34.89 -1.29 -4.13
N LEU A 485 -33.89 -1.58 -4.97
CA LEU A 485 -32.49 -1.28 -4.69
C LEU A 485 -32.25 0.23 -4.50
N GLU A 486 -32.90 1.06 -5.33
CA GLU A 486 -32.87 2.52 -5.17
C GLU A 486 -33.50 2.94 -3.84
N GLU A 487 -34.65 2.39 -3.47
CA GLU A 487 -35.31 2.68 -2.18
C GLU A 487 -34.41 2.36 -0.99
N ILE A 488 -33.79 1.17 -0.99
CA ILE A 488 -32.84 0.73 0.04
C ILE A 488 -31.67 1.72 0.16
N ARG A 489 -30.95 1.96 -0.94
CA ARG A 489 -29.75 2.78 -0.97
C ARG A 489 -30.04 4.25 -0.67
N ARG A 490 -31.17 4.77 -1.16
CA ARG A 490 -31.65 6.10 -0.82
C ARG A 490 -31.90 6.24 0.69
N SER A 491 -32.48 5.23 1.32
CA SER A 491 -32.73 5.24 2.77
C SER A 491 -31.43 5.26 3.58
N VAL A 492 -30.41 4.50 3.16
CA VAL A 492 -29.06 4.50 3.78
C VAL A 492 -28.39 5.88 3.64
N PHE A 493 -28.44 6.46 2.47
CA PHE A 493 -27.87 7.79 2.21
C PHE A 493 -28.57 8.88 3.03
N THR A 494 -29.90 8.95 2.99
CA THR A 494 -30.67 9.98 3.69
C THR A 494 -30.54 9.90 5.20
N SER A 495 -30.43 8.68 5.76
CA SER A 495 -30.15 8.48 7.18
C SER A 495 -28.84 9.13 7.62
N ASP A 496 -27.77 8.98 6.84
CA ASP A 496 -26.47 9.59 7.12
C ASP A 496 -26.47 11.11 6.83
N ALA A 497 -27.27 11.58 5.88
CA ALA A 497 -27.43 13.01 5.62
C ALA A 497 -28.10 13.70 6.83
N TRP A 498 -29.17 13.13 7.40
CA TRP A 498 -29.78 13.59 8.64
C TRP A 498 -28.80 13.57 9.81
N ARG A 499 -28.05 12.48 9.96
CA ARG A 499 -27.04 12.33 11.00
C ARG A 499 -26.00 13.48 10.89
N SER A 500 -25.43 13.70 9.72
CA SER A 500 -24.45 14.77 9.47
C SER A 500 -25.05 16.16 9.76
N PHE A 501 -26.29 16.41 9.35
CA PHE A 501 -27.01 17.65 9.67
C PHE A 501 -27.10 17.89 11.17
N PHE A 502 -27.56 16.91 11.96
CA PHE A 502 -27.73 17.08 13.41
C PHE A 502 -26.37 17.24 14.11
N ILE A 503 -25.34 16.54 13.70
CA ILE A 503 -23.98 16.68 14.25
C ILE A 503 -23.47 18.12 14.02
N ILE A 504 -23.66 18.67 12.83
CA ILE A 504 -23.28 20.05 12.52
C ILE A 504 -24.09 21.04 13.37
N MET A 505 -25.38 20.84 13.49
CA MET A 505 -26.27 21.70 14.30
C MET A 505 -25.85 21.72 15.77
N ILE A 506 -25.62 20.54 16.37
CA ILE A 506 -25.19 20.42 17.78
C ILE A 506 -23.84 21.11 17.98
N GLY A 507 -22.84 20.82 17.13
CA GLY A 507 -21.51 21.42 17.23
C GLY A 507 -21.55 22.95 17.06
N THR A 508 -22.33 23.43 16.08
CA THR A 508 -22.55 24.86 15.86
C THR A 508 -23.23 25.53 17.06
N ALA A 509 -24.24 24.89 17.64
CA ALA A 509 -24.92 25.37 18.85
C ALA A 509 -23.97 25.48 20.06
N VAL A 510 -23.10 24.47 20.27
CA VAL A 510 -22.08 24.49 21.31
C VAL A 510 -21.12 25.69 21.13
N LEU A 511 -20.64 25.93 19.90
CA LEU A 511 -19.79 27.09 19.61
C LEU A 511 -20.53 28.43 19.78
N TRP A 512 -21.78 28.49 19.38
CA TRP A 512 -22.60 29.68 19.56
C TRP A 512 -22.83 30.01 21.03
N LEU A 513 -23.14 29.00 21.85
CA LEU A 513 -23.29 29.17 23.31
C LEU A 513 -21.97 29.65 23.95
N TYR A 514 -20.82 29.14 23.45
CA TYR A 514 -19.53 29.63 23.89
C TYR A 514 -19.31 31.09 23.52
N GLY A 515 -19.60 31.49 22.29
CA GLY A 515 -19.51 32.84 21.79
C GLY A 515 -20.45 33.84 22.53
N MET A 516 -21.56 33.30 23.10
CA MET A 516 -22.46 34.08 23.99
C MET A 516 -21.97 34.17 25.46
N GLY A 517 -20.84 33.52 25.80
CA GLY A 517 -20.33 33.48 27.16
C GLY A 517 -21.09 32.53 28.12
N LYS A 518 -22.00 31.67 27.57
CA LYS A 518 -22.80 30.74 28.39
C LYS A 518 -22.02 29.44 28.71
N LEU A 519 -20.97 29.14 27.95
CA LEU A 519 -20.09 27.97 28.18
C LEU A 519 -18.66 28.42 28.46
N LYS A 520 -17.96 27.68 29.32
CA LYS A 520 -16.52 27.88 29.57
C LYS A 520 -15.70 27.14 28.50
N ALA A 521 -14.50 27.64 28.13
CA ALA A 521 -13.65 27.08 27.10
C ALA A 521 -13.37 25.57 27.29
N LYS A 522 -13.07 25.12 28.51
CA LYS A 522 -12.81 23.68 28.79
C LYS A 522 -14.04 22.82 28.56
N VAL A 523 -15.23 23.30 28.94
CA VAL A 523 -16.50 22.57 28.70
C VAL A 523 -16.82 22.49 27.23
N THR A 524 -16.58 23.58 26.48
CA THR A 524 -16.77 23.61 25.03
C THR A 524 -15.83 22.64 24.34
N ILE A 525 -14.54 22.64 24.66
CA ILE A 525 -13.56 21.70 24.07
C ILE A 525 -13.96 20.25 24.37
N LEU A 526 -14.36 19.94 25.61
CA LEU A 526 -14.79 18.59 25.99
C LEU A 526 -16.07 18.18 25.24
N ALA A 527 -17.08 19.06 25.17
CA ALA A 527 -18.33 18.78 24.47
C ALA A 527 -18.09 18.51 22.96
N LEU A 528 -17.22 19.31 22.33
CA LEU A 528 -16.85 19.10 20.93
C LEU A 528 -16.00 17.82 20.74
N ALA A 529 -15.11 17.50 21.69
CA ALA A 529 -14.34 16.27 21.63
C ALA A 529 -15.23 15.03 21.71
N VAL A 530 -16.21 15.04 22.64
CA VAL A 530 -17.18 13.94 22.77
C VAL A 530 -18.06 13.84 21.52
N LEU A 531 -18.56 14.98 21.01
CA LEU A 531 -19.39 15.01 19.80
C LEU A 531 -18.65 14.43 18.59
N CYS A 532 -17.43 14.92 18.31
CA CYS A 532 -16.66 14.47 17.15
C CYS A 532 -16.19 13.01 17.31
N LEU A 533 -15.77 12.62 18.52
CA LEU A 533 -15.38 11.23 18.78
C LEU A 533 -16.56 10.28 18.60
N ALA A 534 -17.73 10.60 19.15
CA ALA A 534 -18.94 9.78 18.97
C ALA A 534 -19.38 9.69 17.51
N ASP A 535 -19.30 10.81 16.78
CA ASP A 535 -19.57 10.89 15.36
C ASP A 535 -18.67 9.93 14.57
N MET A 536 -17.37 10.13 14.66
CA MET A 536 -16.38 9.42 13.86
C MET A 536 -16.24 7.95 14.31
N TRP A 537 -16.29 7.67 15.62
CA TRP A 537 -16.25 6.32 16.17
C TRP A 537 -17.40 5.45 15.62
N SER A 538 -18.63 6.01 15.62
CA SER A 538 -19.79 5.27 15.13
C SER A 538 -19.73 4.95 13.63
N VAL A 539 -19.05 5.79 12.83
CA VAL A 539 -18.79 5.52 11.41
C VAL A 539 -17.70 4.45 11.27
N ASN A 540 -16.59 4.59 12.02
CA ASN A 540 -15.46 3.68 11.94
C ASN A 540 -15.81 2.24 12.32
N LYS A 541 -16.68 2.06 13.34
CA LYS A 541 -17.15 0.73 13.75
C LYS A 541 -18.04 0.05 12.70
N ARG A 542 -18.46 0.72 11.65
CA ARG A 542 -19.13 0.08 10.50
C ARG A 542 -18.14 -0.67 9.60
N TYR A 543 -16.87 -0.27 9.60
CA TYR A 543 -15.83 -0.74 8.66
C TYR A 543 -14.71 -1.52 9.35
N LEU A 544 -14.43 -1.21 10.61
CA LEU A 544 -13.51 -1.97 11.46
C LEU A 544 -14.22 -2.31 12.77
N TYR A 545 -14.91 -3.44 12.76
CA TYR A 545 -15.77 -3.93 13.84
C TYR A 545 -15.19 -5.21 14.48
N ASP A 546 -15.71 -5.56 15.66
CA ASP A 546 -15.07 -6.55 16.53
C ASP A 546 -15.13 -7.99 15.96
N GLU A 547 -16.17 -8.33 15.17
CA GLU A 547 -16.35 -9.64 14.56
C GLU A 547 -15.36 -9.94 13.42
N GLN A 548 -14.67 -8.93 12.90
CA GLN A 548 -13.59 -9.14 11.91
C GLN A 548 -12.32 -9.73 12.55
N PHE A 549 -12.21 -9.63 13.88
CA PHE A 549 -11.10 -10.20 14.61
C PHE A 549 -11.35 -11.66 14.94
N VAL A 550 -10.50 -12.52 14.43
CA VAL A 550 -10.59 -13.98 14.56
C VAL A 550 -9.53 -14.50 15.52
N GLU A 551 -9.72 -15.73 16.01
CA GLU A 551 -8.67 -16.42 16.75
C GLU A 551 -7.45 -16.68 15.84
N LYS A 552 -6.25 -16.55 16.39
CA LYS A 552 -5.02 -16.77 15.63
C LYS A 552 -4.96 -18.16 15.00
N VAL A 553 -5.54 -19.16 15.66
CA VAL A 553 -5.63 -20.53 15.14
C VAL A 553 -6.35 -20.59 13.80
N GLN A 554 -7.31 -19.71 13.52
CA GLN A 554 -8.01 -19.70 12.23
C GLN A 554 -7.07 -19.26 11.10
N GLN A 555 -6.20 -18.28 11.33
CA GLN A 555 -5.18 -17.87 10.35
C GLN A 555 -4.12 -18.96 10.20
N ASP A 556 -3.66 -19.54 11.29
CA ASP A 556 -2.67 -20.63 11.26
C ASP A 556 -3.22 -21.87 10.52
N ASN A 557 -4.53 -22.12 10.58
CA ASN A 557 -5.19 -23.19 9.82
C ASN A 557 -5.10 -23.00 8.31
N SER A 558 -4.99 -21.77 7.80
CA SER A 558 -4.81 -21.49 6.37
C SER A 558 -3.48 -22.03 5.82
N PHE A 559 -2.53 -22.30 6.71
CA PHE A 559 -1.21 -22.85 6.36
C PHE A 559 -1.01 -24.28 6.82
N LYS A 560 -2.07 -24.99 7.21
CA LYS A 560 -1.97 -26.42 7.47
C LYS A 560 -1.79 -27.17 6.15
N PRO A 561 -0.78 -28.06 6.02
CA PRO A 561 -0.58 -28.80 4.80
C PRO A 561 -1.75 -29.75 4.54
N THR A 562 -2.30 -29.68 3.36
CA THR A 562 -3.32 -30.63 2.87
C THR A 562 -2.69 -31.99 2.60
N GLU A 563 -3.49 -33.00 2.33
CA GLU A 563 -2.96 -34.31 1.89
C GLU A 563 -2.23 -34.18 0.54
N THR A 564 -2.66 -33.27 -0.32
CA THR A 564 -1.98 -32.92 -1.56
C THR A 564 -0.60 -32.32 -1.31
N ASP A 565 -0.49 -31.37 -0.39
CA ASP A 565 0.80 -30.76 -0.04
C ASP A 565 1.76 -31.79 0.55
N LYS A 566 1.28 -32.66 1.43
CA LYS A 566 2.07 -33.75 2.01
C LYS A 566 2.61 -34.71 0.95
N ALA A 567 1.79 -35.01 -0.05
CA ALA A 567 2.18 -35.89 -1.15
C ALA A 567 3.28 -35.25 -2.02
N ILE A 568 3.16 -33.95 -2.32
CA ILE A 568 4.18 -33.19 -3.07
C ILE A 568 5.47 -33.05 -2.24
N LEU A 569 5.38 -32.75 -0.95
CA LEU A 569 6.53 -32.64 -0.03
C LEU A 569 7.27 -33.96 0.20
N ALA A 570 6.67 -35.09 -0.13
CA ALA A 570 7.33 -36.38 -0.12
C ALA A 570 8.36 -36.55 -1.24
N ASP A 571 8.24 -35.79 -2.34
CA ASP A 571 9.26 -35.71 -3.39
C ASP A 571 10.47 -34.92 -2.88
N LYS A 572 11.65 -35.57 -2.86
CA LYS A 572 12.91 -35.00 -2.35
C LYS A 572 13.79 -34.38 -3.44
N THR A 573 13.26 -34.16 -4.64
CA THR A 573 13.93 -33.38 -5.68
C THR A 573 14.26 -32.00 -5.15
N LEU A 574 15.50 -31.52 -5.35
CA LEU A 574 15.99 -30.27 -4.72
C LEU A 574 15.18 -29.05 -5.06
N ASP A 575 14.76 -28.96 -6.32
CA ASP A 575 14.03 -27.78 -6.81
C ASP A 575 13.08 -28.14 -7.95
N PHE A 576 11.84 -27.72 -7.79
CA PHE A 576 10.78 -27.79 -8.80
C PHE A 576 9.66 -26.80 -8.44
N ARG A 577 8.80 -26.49 -9.41
CA ARG A 577 7.68 -25.59 -9.20
C ARG A 577 6.35 -26.32 -9.23
N VAL A 578 5.37 -25.72 -8.55
CA VAL A 578 3.99 -26.21 -8.43
C VAL A 578 3.04 -25.17 -9.01
N LEU A 579 2.05 -25.62 -9.78
CA LEU A 579 0.96 -24.81 -10.28
C LEU A 579 -0.36 -25.23 -9.61
N ASN A 580 -0.95 -24.33 -8.84
CA ASN A 580 -2.25 -24.58 -8.21
C ASN A 580 -3.38 -24.17 -9.14
N LEU A 581 -4.14 -25.15 -9.65
CA LEU A 581 -5.31 -24.99 -10.51
C LEU A 581 -6.64 -25.02 -9.73
N ALA A 582 -6.58 -25.27 -8.41
CA ALA A 582 -7.77 -25.38 -7.57
C ALA A 582 -8.30 -24.04 -7.04
N GLY A 583 -7.53 -22.97 -7.22
CA GLY A 583 -7.87 -21.63 -6.72
C GLY A 583 -7.53 -20.51 -7.71
N ASN A 584 -7.54 -19.27 -7.23
CA ASN A 584 -7.07 -18.14 -8.03
C ASN A 584 -5.54 -18.06 -7.98
N THR A 585 -4.89 -18.78 -8.90
CA THR A 585 -3.44 -18.96 -8.98
C THR A 585 -2.62 -17.68 -8.83
N PHE A 586 -3.11 -16.56 -9.38
CA PHE A 586 -2.39 -15.28 -9.37
C PHE A 586 -2.90 -14.27 -8.34
N ASN A 587 -3.71 -14.73 -7.39
CA ASN A 587 -4.26 -13.89 -6.32
C ASN A 587 -4.22 -14.59 -4.93
N GLU A 588 -3.31 -15.56 -4.73
CA GLU A 588 -3.12 -16.26 -3.45
C GLU A 588 -1.64 -16.59 -3.22
N ASN A 589 -1.23 -16.78 -1.96
CA ASN A 589 0.11 -17.20 -1.56
C ASN A 589 0.10 -18.33 -0.52
N THR A 590 -1.00 -19.04 -0.37
CA THR A 590 -1.06 -20.24 0.51
C THR A 590 -0.26 -21.38 -0.09
N THR A 591 -0.28 -21.51 -1.43
CA THR A 591 0.55 -22.49 -2.16
C THR A 591 2.04 -22.20 -1.93
N SER A 592 2.46 -20.94 -1.96
CA SER A 592 3.86 -20.54 -1.81
C SER A 592 4.42 -20.73 -0.39
N TYR A 593 3.57 -20.98 0.59
CA TYR A 593 4.01 -21.34 1.95
C TYR A 593 4.72 -22.70 1.98
N TRP A 594 4.25 -23.66 1.19
CA TRP A 594 4.79 -25.04 1.14
C TRP A 594 5.62 -25.33 -0.09
N HIS A 595 5.37 -24.63 -1.19
CA HIS A 595 5.91 -24.95 -2.52
C HIS A 595 6.41 -23.71 -3.24
N LYS A 596 7.38 -23.88 -4.13
CA LYS A 596 7.77 -22.85 -5.10
C LYS A 596 6.68 -22.76 -6.16
N SER A 597 5.96 -21.65 -6.19
CA SER A 597 4.76 -21.48 -7.01
C SER A 597 5.05 -20.80 -8.34
N ILE A 598 4.39 -21.27 -9.40
CA ILE A 598 4.25 -20.54 -10.67
C ILE A 598 3.36 -19.31 -10.47
N GLY A 599 2.38 -19.43 -9.58
CA GLY A 599 1.45 -18.35 -9.20
C GLY A 599 1.96 -17.44 -8.10
N GLY A 600 1.03 -16.71 -7.52
CA GLY A 600 1.28 -15.85 -6.38
C GLY A 600 0.53 -14.52 -6.47
N TYR A 601 0.56 -13.78 -5.38
CA TYR A 601 -0.03 -12.44 -5.26
C TYR A 601 1.01 -11.45 -4.74
N HIS A 602 1.42 -10.51 -5.58
CA HIS A 602 2.31 -9.41 -5.19
C HIS A 602 2.19 -8.20 -6.14
N ALA A 603 2.08 -7.00 -5.58
CA ALA A 603 1.91 -5.76 -6.36
C ALA A 603 3.16 -5.32 -7.14
N ALA A 604 4.33 -5.85 -6.80
CA ALA A 604 5.61 -5.54 -7.45
C ALA A 604 6.21 -6.76 -8.15
N LYS A 605 5.38 -7.62 -8.76
CA LYS A 605 5.89 -8.72 -9.59
C LYS A 605 6.68 -8.18 -10.79
N LEU A 606 7.59 -8.99 -11.32
CA LEU A 606 8.34 -8.67 -12.53
C LEU A 606 7.41 -8.50 -13.72
N ARG A 607 7.60 -7.42 -14.50
CA ARG A 607 6.76 -7.11 -15.66
C ARG A 607 6.80 -8.20 -16.71
N ARG A 608 7.99 -8.72 -17.02
CA ARG A 608 8.14 -9.80 -17.98
C ARG A 608 7.42 -11.08 -17.57
N TYR A 609 7.36 -11.36 -16.27
CA TYR A 609 6.59 -12.49 -15.78
C TYR A 609 5.09 -12.26 -15.92
N GLN A 610 4.61 -11.04 -15.71
CA GLN A 610 3.20 -10.68 -15.97
C GLN A 610 2.86 -10.82 -17.46
N GLU A 611 3.74 -10.35 -18.33
CA GLU A 611 3.59 -10.48 -19.79
C GLU A 611 3.58 -11.96 -20.21
N MET A 612 4.42 -12.79 -19.59
CA MET A 612 4.39 -14.24 -19.80
C MET A 612 3.09 -14.89 -19.29
N ILE A 613 2.52 -14.38 -18.17
CA ILE A 613 1.20 -14.83 -17.70
C ILE A 613 0.12 -14.50 -18.71
N GLU A 614 0.12 -13.28 -19.25
CA GLU A 614 -0.90 -12.79 -20.21
C GLU A 614 -0.83 -13.52 -21.54
N GLU A 615 0.37 -13.70 -22.12
CA GLU A 615 0.55 -14.23 -23.47
C GLU A 615 0.59 -15.77 -23.51
N HIS A 616 1.12 -16.44 -22.46
CA HIS A 616 1.36 -17.89 -22.50
C HIS A 616 0.75 -18.64 -21.33
N ILE A 617 1.15 -18.32 -20.07
CA ILE A 617 0.87 -19.19 -18.92
C ILE A 617 -0.65 -19.35 -18.69
N SER A 618 -1.45 -18.27 -18.83
CA SER A 618 -2.90 -18.35 -18.65
C SER A 618 -3.56 -19.25 -19.68
N THR A 619 -3.12 -19.22 -20.92
CA THR A 619 -3.63 -20.05 -22.00
C THR A 619 -3.23 -21.53 -21.78
N GLU A 620 -1.96 -21.78 -21.47
CA GLU A 620 -1.47 -23.12 -21.18
C GLU A 620 -2.13 -23.72 -19.92
N MET A 621 -2.33 -22.92 -18.88
CA MET A 621 -3.03 -23.33 -17.64
C MET A 621 -4.46 -23.82 -17.94
N ASN A 622 -5.21 -23.07 -18.73
CA ASN A 622 -6.56 -23.46 -19.14
C ASN A 622 -6.53 -24.72 -20.04
N GLY A 623 -5.54 -24.81 -20.93
CA GLY A 623 -5.33 -25.98 -21.80
C GLY A 623 -5.03 -27.23 -20.99
N VAL A 624 -4.11 -27.16 -20.04
CA VAL A 624 -3.76 -28.26 -19.12
C VAL A 624 -4.97 -28.67 -18.29
N PHE A 625 -5.70 -27.71 -17.71
CA PHE A 625 -6.88 -28.01 -16.92
C PHE A 625 -7.92 -28.82 -17.72
N LYS A 626 -8.20 -28.40 -18.93
CA LYS A 626 -9.12 -29.09 -19.84
C LYS A 626 -8.59 -30.48 -20.23
N ALA A 627 -7.35 -30.57 -20.69
CA ALA A 627 -6.75 -31.81 -21.19
C ALA A 627 -6.62 -32.87 -20.07
N VAL A 628 -6.23 -32.46 -18.86
CA VAL A 628 -6.14 -33.35 -17.68
C VAL A 628 -7.53 -33.81 -17.26
N SER A 629 -8.54 -32.93 -17.30
CA SER A 629 -9.93 -33.31 -16.99
C SER A 629 -10.45 -34.37 -17.99
N GLU A 630 -10.23 -34.16 -19.30
CA GLU A 630 -10.64 -35.07 -20.35
C GLU A 630 -9.89 -36.42 -20.28
N ALA A 631 -8.62 -36.38 -19.87
CA ALA A 631 -7.78 -37.57 -19.68
C ALA A 631 -8.06 -38.32 -18.36
N GLY A 632 -8.96 -37.83 -17.52
CA GLY A 632 -9.25 -38.44 -16.20
C GLY A 632 -8.07 -38.41 -15.24
N GLY A 633 -7.19 -37.40 -15.35
CA GLY A 633 -5.98 -37.24 -14.53
C GLY A 633 -4.72 -37.97 -15.05
N ASP A 634 -4.81 -38.65 -16.18
CA ASP A 634 -3.68 -39.40 -16.76
C ASP A 634 -2.82 -38.52 -17.68
N MET A 635 -1.72 -37.99 -17.16
CA MET A 635 -0.81 -37.11 -17.91
C MET A 635 -0.15 -37.77 -19.12
N GLN A 636 -0.07 -39.11 -19.20
CA GLN A 636 0.50 -39.80 -20.37
C GLN A 636 -0.40 -39.65 -21.62
N LYS A 637 -1.67 -39.30 -21.43
CA LYS A 637 -2.61 -39.03 -22.51
C LYS A 637 -2.64 -37.54 -22.92
N VAL A 638 -1.90 -36.67 -22.23
CA VAL A 638 -1.86 -35.24 -22.49
C VAL A 638 -0.63 -34.91 -23.34
N ALA A 639 -0.82 -34.18 -24.43
CA ALA A 639 0.29 -33.80 -25.31
C ALA A 639 1.17 -32.71 -24.69
N PRO A 640 2.49 -32.93 -24.54
CA PRO A 640 3.40 -31.97 -23.93
C PRO A 640 3.53 -30.63 -24.69
N SER A 641 3.24 -30.66 -25.98
CA SER A 641 3.26 -29.46 -26.85
C SER A 641 2.16 -28.45 -26.53
N GLY A 642 1.19 -28.81 -25.69
CA GLY A 642 0.12 -27.91 -25.26
C GLY A 642 0.50 -26.95 -24.12
N PHE A 643 1.69 -27.16 -23.49
CA PHE A 643 2.13 -26.35 -22.35
C PHE A 643 3.67 -26.26 -22.23
N PRO A 644 4.36 -25.85 -23.33
CA PRO A 644 5.83 -25.79 -23.36
C PRO A 644 6.43 -24.79 -22.37
N VAL A 645 5.73 -23.68 -22.10
CA VAL A 645 6.20 -22.68 -21.12
C VAL A 645 6.12 -23.22 -19.70
N LEU A 646 5.07 -23.93 -19.33
CA LEU A 646 5.00 -24.60 -18.03
C LEU A 646 6.08 -25.70 -17.88
N ASN A 647 6.44 -26.38 -18.96
CA ASN A 647 7.50 -27.39 -18.95
C ASN A 647 8.88 -26.75 -18.74
N MET A 648 9.20 -25.65 -19.44
CA MET A 648 10.46 -24.93 -19.27
C MET A 648 10.58 -24.22 -17.91
N LEU A 649 9.46 -23.91 -17.27
CA LEU A 649 9.40 -23.38 -15.91
C LEU A 649 9.54 -24.48 -14.84
N ASN A 650 9.86 -25.72 -15.22
CA ASN A 650 9.99 -26.87 -14.30
C ASN A 650 8.76 -27.07 -13.42
N THR A 651 7.56 -26.93 -13.99
CA THR A 651 6.29 -27.15 -13.31
C THR A 651 6.04 -28.65 -13.14
N ARG A 652 6.52 -29.19 -12.04
CA ARG A 652 6.53 -30.65 -11.80
C ARG A 652 5.21 -31.20 -11.26
N TYR A 653 4.42 -30.37 -10.58
CA TYR A 653 3.12 -30.74 -10.06
C TYR A 653 2.06 -29.73 -10.39
N PHE A 654 0.88 -30.24 -10.72
CA PHE A 654 -0.38 -29.51 -10.78
C PHE A 654 -1.22 -29.90 -9.58
N ILE A 655 -1.69 -28.91 -8.78
CA ILE A 655 -2.72 -29.13 -7.75
C ILE A 655 -4.07 -29.00 -8.43
N PHE A 656 -4.77 -30.10 -8.54
CA PHE A 656 -6.02 -30.19 -9.30
C PHE A 656 -7.23 -30.27 -8.38
N PRO A 657 -8.33 -29.55 -8.64
CA PRO A 657 -9.53 -29.60 -7.82
C PRO A 657 -10.35 -30.87 -8.10
N LEU A 658 -10.99 -31.40 -7.05
CA LEU A 658 -11.98 -32.46 -7.13
C LEU A 658 -13.39 -31.92 -6.84
N GLN A 659 -14.42 -32.66 -7.25
CA GLN A 659 -15.83 -32.25 -7.08
C GLN A 659 -16.25 -32.10 -5.61
N ASP A 660 -15.59 -32.79 -4.69
CA ASP A 660 -15.85 -32.72 -3.24
C ASP A 660 -15.10 -31.58 -2.52
N GLY A 661 -14.50 -30.66 -3.29
CA GLY A 661 -13.73 -29.53 -2.78
C GLY A 661 -12.33 -29.90 -2.27
N LYS A 662 -11.89 -31.15 -2.40
CA LYS A 662 -10.52 -31.59 -2.16
C LYS A 662 -9.64 -31.33 -3.37
N THR A 663 -8.35 -31.57 -3.19
CA THR A 663 -7.36 -31.46 -4.26
C THR A 663 -6.54 -32.72 -4.38
N VAL A 664 -5.93 -32.93 -5.55
CA VAL A 664 -4.98 -34.02 -5.78
C VAL A 664 -3.74 -33.48 -6.50
N PRO A 665 -2.54 -34.02 -6.21
CA PRO A 665 -1.34 -33.70 -6.97
C PRO A 665 -1.29 -34.53 -8.26
N ILE A 666 -1.12 -33.88 -9.38
CA ILE A 666 -0.88 -34.53 -10.67
C ILE A 666 0.55 -34.22 -11.10
N GLN A 667 1.36 -35.24 -11.24
CA GLN A 667 2.75 -35.09 -11.63
C GLN A 667 2.87 -34.87 -13.14
N ASN A 668 3.63 -33.84 -13.54
CA ASN A 668 3.99 -33.54 -14.91
C ASN A 668 5.29 -34.26 -15.28
N PRO A 669 5.27 -35.27 -16.15
CA PRO A 669 6.47 -35.98 -16.57
C PRO A 669 7.29 -35.26 -17.64
N TYR A 670 6.80 -34.14 -18.17
CA TYR A 670 7.34 -33.44 -19.34
C TYR A 670 8.19 -32.20 -18.99
N THR A 671 8.49 -31.97 -17.73
CA THR A 671 9.35 -30.87 -17.29
C THR A 671 10.75 -30.99 -17.88
N LEU A 672 11.35 -29.85 -18.26
CA LEU A 672 12.73 -29.82 -18.77
C LEU A 672 13.77 -29.86 -17.64
N GLY A 673 13.33 -29.88 -16.36
CA GLY A 673 14.20 -29.91 -15.19
C GLY A 673 14.74 -28.51 -14.82
N ASN A 674 15.80 -28.48 -14.00
CA ASN A 674 16.38 -27.21 -13.52
C ASN A 674 17.26 -26.53 -14.57
N ALA A 675 17.83 -27.30 -15.50
CA ALA A 675 18.64 -26.78 -16.61
C ALA A 675 18.79 -27.84 -17.71
N TRP A 676 18.97 -27.41 -18.94
CA TRP A 676 19.14 -28.27 -20.09
C TRP A 676 19.99 -27.62 -21.18
N PHE A 677 20.66 -28.45 -22.02
CA PHE A 677 21.35 -28.00 -23.21
C PHE A 677 20.34 -27.79 -24.35
N VAL A 678 20.51 -26.71 -25.12
CA VAL A 678 19.74 -26.46 -26.35
C VAL A 678 20.61 -26.72 -27.58
N ASN A 679 19.94 -27.15 -28.66
CA ASN A 679 20.60 -27.46 -29.92
C ASN A 679 20.83 -26.19 -30.74
N GLU A 680 19.98 -25.18 -30.58
CA GLU A 680 19.97 -23.96 -31.37
C GLU A 680 19.67 -22.74 -30.51
N VAL A 681 20.26 -21.60 -30.88
CA VAL A 681 19.91 -20.28 -30.35
C VAL A 681 19.35 -19.44 -31.48
N GLN A 682 18.06 -19.13 -31.41
CA GLN A 682 17.38 -18.25 -32.32
C GLN A 682 17.48 -16.82 -31.82
N TYR A 683 18.20 -15.95 -32.55
CA TYR A 683 18.28 -14.53 -32.22
C TYR A 683 17.12 -13.75 -32.80
N VAL A 684 16.55 -12.84 -32.02
CA VAL A 684 15.45 -11.95 -32.39
C VAL A 684 15.82 -10.49 -32.12
N ASP A 685 15.14 -9.57 -32.82
CA ASP A 685 15.50 -8.14 -32.77
C ASP A 685 14.88 -7.37 -31.63
N ASN A 686 13.81 -7.88 -31.02
CA ASN A 686 13.05 -7.19 -29.99
C ASN A 686 12.23 -8.16 -29.11
N ALA A 687 11.70 -7.61 -28.02
CA ALA A 687 10.93 -8.34 -27.02
C ALA A 687 9.62 -8.97 -27.57
N ASN A 688 8.94 -8.31 -28.54
CA ASN A 688 7.73 -8.88 -29.15
C ASN A 688 8.06 -10.15 -29.93
N GLU A 689 9.13 -10.13 -30.71
CA GLU A 689 9.58 -11.32 -31.44
C GLU A 689 10.04 -12.44 -30.48
N GLU A 690 10.67 -12.07 -29.34
CA GLU A 690 11.13 -13.03 -28.32
C GLU A 690 9.95 -13.79 -27.72
N ILE A 691 8.91 -13.09 -27.26
CA ILE A 691 7.74 -13.72 -26.63
C ILE A 691 6.88 -14.48 -27.65
N ASP A 692 6.70 -13.91 -28.85
CA ASP A 692 5.91 -14.54 -29.94
C ASP A 692 6.56 -15.83 -30.45
N ALA A 693 7.90 -15.92 -30.44
CA ALA A 693 8.61 -17.10 -30.90
C ALA A 693 8.31 -18.34 -30.04
N LEU A 694 8.00 -18.17 -28.75
CA LEU A 694 7.66 -19.25 -27.82
C LEU A 694 6.39 -20.04 -28.25
N HIS A 695 5.52 -19.47 -29.07
CA HIS A 695 4.39 -20.19 -29.66
C HIS A 695 4.78 -21.21 -30.73
N ARG A 696 6.02 -21.12 -31.24
CA ARG A 696 6.44 -21.86 -32.46
C ARG A 696 7.63 -22.76 -32.24
N ILE A 697 8.43 -22.55 -31.20
CA ILE A 697 9.61 -23.33 -30.88
C ILE A 697 9.30 -24.48 -29.93
N ASP A 698 10.23 -25.43 -29.86
CA ASP A 698 10.33 -26.41 -28.78
C ASP A 698 11.44 -25.95 -27.83
N PRO A 699 11.11 -25.42 -26.62
CA PRO A 699 12.11 -24.91 -25.68
C PRO A 699 13.13 -25.96 -25.23
N ALA A 700 12.81 -27.25 -25.38
CA ALA A 700 13.77 -28.33 -25.12
C ALA A 700 14.92 -28.36 -26.10
N LYS A 701 14.77 -27.74 -27.28
CA LYS A 701 15.76 -27.81 -28.39
C LYS A 701 16.30 -26.45 -28.81
N THR A 702 15.48 -25.40 -28.74
CA THR A 702 15.78 -24.06 -29.24
C THR A 702 15.56 -23.03 -28.13
N ALA A 703 16.57 -22.22 -27.86
CA ALA A 703 16.44 -21.04 -27.01
C ALA A 703 16.22 -19.80 -27.88
N VAL A 704 15.27 -18.93 -27.51
CA VAL A 704 15.09 -17.62 -28.15
C VAL A 704 15.83 -16.57 -27.35
N VAL A 705 16.67 -15.77 -28.00
CA VAL A 705 17.53 -14.77 -27.34
C VAL A 705 17.41 -13.43 -28.08
N ASP A 706 17.06 -12.40 -27.34
CA ASP A 706 17.16 -11.01 -27.85
C ASP A 706 18.63 -10.69 -28.20
N LYS A 707 18.86 -10.15 -29.40
CA LYS A 707 20.20 -9.80 -29.90
C LYS A 707 21.05 -8.97 -28.92
N LYS A 708 20.42 -8.23 -28.01
CA LYS A 708 21.18 -7.51 -26.96
C LYS A 708 21.96 -8.42 -26.03
N PHE A 709 21.62 -9.72 -25.92
CA PHE A 709 22.30 -10.73 -25.14
C PHE A 709 23.16 -11.68 -26.00
N SER A 710 23.37 -11.39 -27.30
CA SER A 710 24.15 -12.25 -28.19
C SER A 710 25.63 -12.34 -27.83
N ALA A 711 26.16 -11.41 -27.05
CA ALA A 711 27.50 -11.44 -26.52
C ALA A 711 27.66 -12.44 -25.38
N GLU A 712 26.64 -12.56 -24.53
CA GLU A 712 26.60 -13.39 -23.31
C GLU A 712 26.11 -14.82 -23.61
N VAL A 713 25.18 -14.95 -24.56
CA VAL A 713 24.55 -16.25 -24.94
C VAL A 713 24.83 -16.47 -26.42
N LYS A 714 25.81 -17.31 -26.72
CA LYS A 714 26.28 -17.61 -28.11
C LYS A 714 25.71 -18.94 -28.57
N SER A 715 25.35 -19.02 -29.87
CA SER A 715 25.06 -20.31 -30.49
C SER A 715 26.29 -21.21 -30.46
N ALA A 716 26.14 -22.41 -29.97
CA ALA A 716 27.21 -23.40 -29.99
C ALA A 716 27.41 -23.96 -31.41
N ALA A 717 28.66 -24.19 -31.81
CA ALA A 717 28.96 -24.80 -33.10
C ALA A 717 28.52 -26.26 -33.15
N GLU A 718 28.62 -26.96 -32.05
CA GLU A 718 28.18 -28.35 -31.85
C GLU A 718 27.51 -28.45 -30.47
N THR A 719 26.41 -29.18 -30.38
CA THR A 719 25.71 -29.42 -29.10
C THR A 719 25.91 -30.88 -28.69
N ASP A 720 26.32 -31.07 -27.45
CA ASP A 720 26.40 -32.42 -26.87
C ASP A 720 25.01 -32.87 -26.43
N THR A 721 24.33 -33.63 -27.27
CA THR A 721 23.01 -34.20 -26.94
C THR A 721 23.05 -35.23 -25.80
N LEU A 722 24.21 -35.65 -25.36
CA LEU A 722 24.46 -36.53 -24.21
C LEU A 722 25.01 -35.78 -23.00
N GLY A 723 25.23 -34.49 -23.11
CA GLY A 723 25.65 -33.63 -22.03
C GLY A 723 24.65 -33.65 -20.90
N THR A 724 25.12 -33.63 -19.68
CA THR A 724 24.28 -33.63 -18.48
C THR A 724 24.54 -32.37 -17.65
N ILE A 725 23.48 -31.84 -17.11
CA ILE A 725 23.54 -30.77 -16.11
C ILE A 725 22.58 -31.12 -14.97
N LYS A 726 23.05 -30.96 -13.75
CA LYS A 726 22.27 -31.34 -12.58
C LYS A 726 22.47 -30.32 -11.48
N LEU A 727 21.37 -29.83 -10.90
CA LEU A 727 21.39 -29.03 -9.68
C LEU A 727 21.86 -29.90 -8.51
N THR A 728 22.89 -29.49 -7.81
CA THR A 728 23.50 -30.22 -6.70
C THR A 728 23.35 -29.54 -5.36
N ALA A 729 23.18 -28.21 -5.35
CA ALA A 729 22.85 -27.46 -4.15
C ALA A 729 21.89 -26.30 -4.52
N TYR A 730 20.96 -26.05 -3.61
CA TYR A 730 19.96 -24.99 -3.73
C TYR A 730 19.88 -24.18 -2.44
N GLU A 731 20.07 -22.88 -2.59
CA GLU A 731 19.66 -21.84 -1.66
C GLU A 731 18.93 -20.76 -2.45
N PRO A 732 18.04 -19.96 -1.86
CA PRO A 732 17.29 -18.95 -2.62
C PRO A 732 18.16 -18.01 -3.43
N ASN A 733 19.35 -17.68 -2.93
CA ASN A 733 20.32 -16.75 -3.52
C ASN A 733 21.66 -17.40 -3.96
N ASP A 734 21.80 -18.74 -3.88
CA ASP A 734 23.01 -19.47 -4.30
C ASP A 734 22.60 -20.84 -4.88
N LEU A 735 22.88 -21.02 -6.16
CA LEU A 735 22.54 -22.23 -6.91
C LEU A 735 23.81 -22.86 -7.47
N LYS A 736 23.98 -24.21 -7.35
CA LYS A 736 25.13 -24.92 -7.88
C LYS A 736 24.69 -26.09 -8.77
N TYR A 737 25.32 -26.13 -9.95
CA TYR A 737 25.07 -27.16 -10.94
C TYR A 737 26.39 -27.90 -11.30
N GLU A 738 26.32 -29.22 -11.40
CA GLU A 738 27.37 -30.00 -12.01
C GLU A 738 27.06 -30.22 -13.49
N VAL A 739 28.02 -29.89 -14.35
CA VAL A 739 27.91 -30.04 -15.80
C VAL A 739 28.92 -31.05 -16.24
N ASN A 740 28.51 -31.93 -17.18
CA ASN A 740 29.42 -32.87 -17.85
C ASN A 740 29.06 -32.91 -19.33
N SER A 741 29.87 -32.36 -20.18
CA SER A 741 29.65 -32.28 -21.64
C SER A 741 30.97 -32.49 -22.40
N LYS A 742 30.92 -33.21 -23.49
CA LYS A 742 32.09 -33.44 -24.33
C LYS A 742 32.46 -32.25 -25.21
N THR A 743 31.47 -31.51 -25.68
CA THR A 743 31.65 -30.38 -26.61
C THR A 743 31.39 -29.03 -25.95
N GLY A 744 30.78 -29.02 -24.75
CA GLY A 744 30.16 -27.84 -24.19
C GLY A 744 28.86 -27.47 -24.88
N GLY A 745 28.38 -26.23 -24.71
CA GLY A 745 27.18 -25.79 -25.39
C GLY A 745 26.45 -24.68 -24.67
N THR A 746 25.32 -24.30 -25.21
CA THR A 746 24.41 -23.32 -24.59
C THR A 746 23.44 -24.05 -23.66
N VAL A 747 23.39 -23.59 -22.44
CA VAL A 747 22.51 -24.11 -21.39
C VAL A 747 21.48 -23.05 -21.02
N VAL A 748 20.21 -23.48 -20.96
CA VAL A 748 19.11 -22.70 -20.39
C VAL A 748 18.85 -23.24 -18.99
N PHE A 749 18.64 -22.33 -18.04
CA PHE A 749 18.31 -22.62 -16.65
C PHE A 749 16.87 -22.22 -16.39
N SER A 750 16.10 -23.11 -15.75
CA SER A 750 14.72 -22.82 -15.33
C SER A 750 14.66 -21.83 -14.18
N GLU A 751 15.38 -20.72 -14.30
CA GLU A 751 15.51 -19.67 -13.30
C GLU A 751 15.20 -18.32 -13.92
N ILE A 752 14.40 -17.53 -13.21
CA ILE A 752 13.99 -16.20 -13.69
C ILE A 752 15.21 -15.29 -13.80
N TYR A 753 15.39 -14.69 -14.99
CA TYR A 753 16.43 -13.69 -15.23
C TYR A 753 16.08 -12.39 -14.51
N TYR A 754 17.07 -11.87 -13.78
CA TYR A 754 17.02 -10.55 -13.17
C TYR A 754 18.44 -9.95 -13.13
N PRO A 755 18.64 -8.66 -13.47
CA PRO A 755 19.93 -8.01 -13.34
C PRO A 755 20.44 -8.07 -11.90
N GLY A 756 21.69 -8.46 -11.69
CA GLY A 756 22.30 -8.56 -10.36
C GLY A 756 22.63 -9.99 -9.92
N TRP A 757 22.12 -11.01 -10.60
CA TRP A 757 22.67 -12.34 -10.49
C TRP A 757 24.07 -12.40 -11.13
N GLN A 758 24.97 -13.12 -10.52
CA GLN A 758 26.32 -13.37 -10.99
C GLN A 758 26.51 -14.85 -11.25
N ALA A 759 27.06 -15.20 -12.41
CA ALA A 759 27.34 -16.58 -12.77
C ALA A 759 28.85 -16.87 -12.68
N TYR A 760 29.22 -18.07 -12.28
CA TYR A 760 30.59 -18.53 -12.17
C TYR A 760 30.70 -19.92 -12.78
N ILE A 761 31.86 -20.19 -13.45
CA ILE A 761 32.25 -21.53 -13.87
C ILE A 761 33.56 -21.83 -13.14
N ASP A 762 33.57 -22.91 -12.35
CA ASP A 762 34.70 -23.31 -11.51
C ASP A 762 35.27 -22.16 -10.64
N GLY A 763 34.37 -21.31 -10.11
CA GLY A 763 34.71 -20.17 -9.27
C GLY A 763 35.18 -18.92 -10.05
N VAL A 764 35.22 -18.94 -11.38
CA VAL A 764 35.59 -17.79 -12.22
C VAL A 764 34.32 -17.17 -12.77
N GLU A 765 34.16 -15.85 -12.61
CA GLU A 765 32.97 -15.13 -13.11
C GLU A 765 32.83 -15.32 -14.62
N ALA A 766 31.61 -15.66 -15.04
CA ALA A 766 31.28 -15.97 -16.43
C ALA A 766 30.02 -15.17 -16.87
N PRO A 767 29.97 -14.74 -18.15
CA PRO A 767 28.82 -14.02 -18.65
C PRO A 767 27.59 -14.93 -18.75
N HIS A 768 26.43 -14.39 -18.44
CA HIS A 768 25.12 -15.03 -18.67
C HIS A 768 24.13 -13.97 -19.16
N GLY A 769 23.11 -14.41 -19.87
CA GLY A 769 22.10 -13.54 -20.42
C GLY A 769 20.70 -14.08 -20.22
N ARG A 770 19.73 -13.44 -20.86
CA ARG A 770 18.34 -13.85 -20.87
C ARG A 770 18.03 -14.67 -22.12
N ALA A 771 17.26 -15.72 -21.96
CA ALA A 771 16.65 -16.51 -23.01
C ALA A 771 15.17 -16.76 -22.72
N ASP A 772 14.41 -17.14 -23.74
CA ASP A 772 13.00 -17.52 -23.62
C ASP A 772 12.18 -16.50 -22.84
N TYR A 773 12.49 -15.23 -23.06
CA TYR A 773 11.85 -14.04 -22.49
C TYR A 773 12.08 -13.81 -20.99
N ILE A 774 12.17 -14.86 -20.19
CA ILE A 774 12.25 -14.77 -18.70
C ILE A 774 13.33 -15.63 -18.05
N LEU A 775 14.01 -16.55 -18.78
CA LEU A 775 14.94 -17.48 -18.20
C LEU A 775 16.40 -17.04 -18.35
N ARG A 776 17.29 -17.65 -17.56
CA ARG A 776 18.75 -17.45 -17.66
C ARG A 776 19.34 -18.42 -18.65
N ALA A 777 20.33 -17.98 -19.40
CA ALA A 777 21.14 -18.84 -20.26
C ALA A 777 22.61 -18.43 -20.24
N MET A 778 23.51 -19.38 -20.47
CA MET A 778 24.95 -19.14 -20.63
C MET A 778 25.59 -20.24 -21.45
N ASN A 779 26.79 -19.96 -21.95
CA ASN A 779 27.64 -20.96 -22.57
C ASN A 779 28.51 -21.66 -21.53
N VAL A 780 28.57 -22.99 -21.58
CA VAL A 780 29.45 -23.81 -20.73
C VAL A 780 30.49 -24.53 -21.61
N PRO A 781 31.76 -24.52 -21.23
CA PRO A 781 32.81 -25.16 -21.99
C PRO A 781 32.73 -26.70 -21.94
N ALA A 782 33.48 -27.33 -22.82
CA ALA A 782 33.62 -28.81 -22.83
C ALA A 782 34.36 -29.29 -21.58
N GLY A 783 33.88 -30.37 -20.98
CA GLY A 783 34.49 -30.96 -19.78
C GLY A 783 33.47 -31.19 -18.64
N LYS A 784 34.04 -31.37 -17.44
CA LYS A 784 33.28 -31.36 -16.18
C LYS A 784 33.50 -30.04 -15.50
N HIS A 785 32.41 -29.34 -15.22
CA HIS A 785 32.45 -28.02 -14.65
C HIS A 785 31.41 -27.90 -13.53
N VAL A 786 31.65 -26.94 -12.61
CA VAL A 786 30.68 -26.50 -11.63
C VAL A 786 30.23 -25.10 -12.04
N VAL A 787 28.93 -24.97 -12.30
CA VAL A 787 28.29 -23.67 -12.56
C VAL A 787 27.60 -23.20 -11.29
N GLU A 788 27.91 -21.98 -10.88
CA GLU A 788 27.28 -21.34 -9.71
C GLU A 788 26.55 -20.05 -10.11
N PHE A 789 25.37 -19.82 -9.55
CA PHE A 789 24.71 -18.53 -9.61
C PHE A 789 24.55 -17.95 -8.21
N LYS A 790 24.98 -16.69 -8.03
CA LYS A 790 24.85 -15.96 -6.75
C LYS A 790 24.14 -14.63 -6.92
N PHE A 791 23.26 -14.35 -5.98
CA PHE A 791 22.57 -13.06 -5.89
C PHE A 791 23.09 -12.28 -4.67
N ASP A 792 24.18 -11.54 -4.88
CA ASP A 792 24.82 -10.70 -3.87
C ASP A 792 25.19 -9.34 -4.48
N PRO A 793 24.21 -8.40 -4.56
CA PRO A 793 24.45 -7.10 -5.18
C PRO A 793 25.45 -6.26 -4.40
N LYS A 794 26.59 -5.90 -5.02
CA LYS A 794 27.62 -5.02 -4.43
C LYS A 794 27.06 -3.67 -3.96
N SER A 795 25.99 -3.19 -4.60
CA SER A 795 25.27 -1.97 -4.21
C SER A 795 24.71 -2.04 -2.78
N LEU A 796 24.38 -3.23 -2.29
CA LEU A 796 23.85 -3.41 -0.94
C LEU A 796 24.90 -3.01 0.12
N HIS A 797 26.14 -3.46 -0.04
CA HIS A 797 27.22 -3.13 0.89
C HIS A 797 27.55 -1.63 0.91
N VAL A 798 27.49 -0.98 -0.26
CA VAL A 798 27.73 0.47 -0.37
C VAL A 798 26.60 1.24 0.29
N THR A 799 25.36 0.90 -0.01
CA THR A 799 24.19 1.62 0.54
C THR A 799 24.03 1.41 2.04
N GLU A 800 24.31 0.22 2.57
CA GLU A 800 24.32 -0.06 4.01
C GLU A 800 25.44 0.73 4.72
N THR A 801 26.63 0.83 4.13
CA THR A 801 27.71 1.65 4.70
C THR A 801 27.26 3.12 4.84
N VAL A 802 26.67 3.71 3.79
CA VAL A 802 26.14 5.08 3.85
C VAL A 802 25.04 5.21 4.90
N ALA A 803 24.15 4.25 5.01
CA ALA A 803 23.07 4.25 5.99
C ALA A 803 23.59 4.21 7.43
N PHE A 804 24.60 3.37 7.73
CA PHE A 804 25.22 3.33 9.06
C PHE A 804 25.98 4.63 9.39
N VAL A 805 26.66 5.25 8.43
CA VAL A 805 27.31 6.56 8.62
C VAL A 805 26.24 7.62 8.95
N ALA A 806 25.12 7.63 8.21
CA ALA A 806 24.02 8.56 8.48
C ALA A 806 23.38 8.35 9.85
N LEU A 807 23.19 7.10 10.29
CA LEU A 807 22.74 6.76 11.64
C LEU A 807 23.70 7.25 12.71
N GLY A 808 25.01 7.09 12.50
CA GLY A 808 26.06 7.61 13.38
C GLY A 808 25.98 9.13 13.52
N VAL A 809 25.81 9.85 12.41
CA VAL A 809 25.62 11.32 12.42
C VAL A 809 24.35 11.71 13.20
N LEU A 810 23.21 11.05 12.94
CA LEU A 810 21.95 11.31 13.64
C LEU A 810 22.12 11.09 15.15
N THR A 811 22.76 10.00 15.56
CA THR A 811 23.02 9.66 16.96
C THR A 811 23.90 10.73 17.62
N CYS A 812 24.99 11.17 16.97
CA CYS A 812 25.84 12.23 17.48
C CYS A 812 25.08 13.55 17.68
N VAL A 813 24.24 13.95 16.72
CA VAL A 813 23.42 15.17 16.81
C VAL A 813 22.39 15.04 17.93
N LEU A 814 21.79 13.86 18.12
CA LEU A 814 20.86 13.59 19.23
C LEU A 814 21.55 13.68 20.60
N VAL A 815 22.72 13.08 20.75
CA VAL A 815 23.52 13.14 21.98
C VAL A 815 23.90 14.60 22.30
N LEU A 816 24.36 15.34 21.29
CA LEU A 816 24.65 16.77 21.45
C LEU A 816 23.42 17.57 21.88
N PHE A 817 22.26 17.29 21.26
CA PHE A 817 21.00 17.95 21.64
C PHE A 817 20.65 17.67 23.11
N LEU A 818 20.69 16.42 23.55
CA LEU A 818 20.41 16.04 24.92
C LEU A 818 21.38 16.70 25.89
N PHE A 819 22.68 16.71 25.57
CA PHE A 819 23.70 17.40 26.37
C PHE A 819 23.40 18.90 26.54
N LEU A 820 23.05 19.58 25.43
CA LEU A 820 22.69 20.99 25.44
C LEU A 820 21.42 21.27 26.27
N GLN A 821 20.41 20.36 26.22
CA GLN A 821 19.22 20.48 27.04
C GLN A 821 19.52 20.32 28.54
N VAL A 822 20.32 19.33 28.91
CA VAL A 822 20.74 19.11 30.32
C VAL A 822 21.53 20.32 30.80
N ARG A 823 22.48 20.85 30.03
CA ARG A 823 23.25 22.05 30.36
C ARG A 823 22.35 23.28 30.57
N ARG A 824 21.35 23.48 29.72
CA ARG A 824 20.38 24.57 29.86
C ARG A 824 19.50 24.41 31.10
N ALA A 825 19.09 23.17 31.42
CA ALA A 825 18.31 22.87 32.59
C ALA A 825 19.09 23.17 33.89
N ARG A 826 20.36 22.76 33.95
CA ARG A 826 21.27 23.07 35.11
C ARG A 826 21.44 24.57 35.28
N ARG A 827 21.73 25.35 34.23
CA ARG A 827 21.87 26.83 34.30
C ARG A 827 20.61 27.59 34.71
N LYS A 828 19.45 26.95 34.79
CA LYS A 828 18.19 27.55 35.28
C LYS A 828 17.92 27.20 36.75
N ILE A 829 18.68 26.29 37.31
CA ILE A 829 18.57 25.85 38.70
C ILE A 829 19.63 26.60 39.53
N ASP A 830 20.79 26.87 38.95
CA ASP A 830 21.81 27.82 39.48
C ASP A 830 21.36 29.26 39.17
#